data_fd087fb34d478d63e530d27ac3016400
#
_entry.id   fd087fb34d478d63e530d27ac3016400
#
_cell.length_a   1.000
_cell.length_b   1.000
_cell.length_c   1.000
_cell.angle_alpha   90.00
_cell.angle_beta   90.00
_cell.angle_gamma   90.00
#
_symmetry.space_group_name_H-M   'P 1'
#
loop_
_entity.id
_entity.type
_entity.pdbx_description
1 polymer ?
#
loop_
_entity_poly.entity_id
_entity_poly.type
_entity_poly.pdbx_seq_one_letter_code
_entity_poly.pdbx_strand_id
1 'polypeptide(L)'
;MATVAKVAVQAATYAIDKVYDYLLPPELAGQVGCRVLVPFGRGNRLSEAVILSLRQEVPDKPLKAVRTMLDEEPILTEKELRLTLWMTRRYFCTFYDALRTVLPTAVWYHYRETWTLVREPEEPTAQEAAVCRLLQDGAISTDKLRQALGDDVELLLRRMARAGALRCDRKQNRKVQDKVVTLVRLAVPEEEALSLAGRSQRRREVVHFLARSGETAMHDLTYFTGAARQTVNGLQQLGAVAYREQEEYRISAQQYAVKATSLTLNEGQQRVCDTLLRQIEGGEPGVTLLRGVTGSGKTVVYIRLAQELLRMGKSVMILVPEIALTPQMMARFTAYFGHEVALLHSGLRLTERYDQYKRLRRGEAHIVLGTRSAVFAPLDKLGLIVMDEEQEGSYQSENAPCYHARDVAKYRCAAEGARLLLGSATPTVETFYHARQGDYDLLELTERYNRQSLPQVVLADLRQELRSGHSTIISRPLQEELEKNLAAGEQSILFLNRRGSSRQLLCPQCGYVPECPRCSVYLTYHSANDRLMCHYCGYSQRAPEQCPECGGTLKHIGFGTQRVEEELKELFPGTEVLRMDADTVSGGHEALLREFEQRRIPILLGTQMVAKGLDFENVTLVGVLSADLSLYVDHYRAAERTFNLLTQVVGRAGRGAKTGRAVIQTYTPENDVIQAAAAQDYERFYDAEITLRRLRRDPPFADQFTVTVTGAEEAAVRRAAELLRQGMDAAVKKAPYDALGLDIIGPAPAPVVKVNGIYRYRLLVLGQNTAPVRELLASFMRTFAQRPENRRLHIYTDCDRMD
;
A
#
# COMPACT_ATOMS: atom_id res chain seq x y z
N MET A 1 45.63 -11.16 -6.72
CA MET A 1 44.32 -10.53 -7.01
C MET A 1 43.44 -10.68 -5.77
N ALA A 2 42.77 -9.63 -5.35
CA ALA A 2 41.87 -9.68 -4.20
C ALA A 2 40.40 -9.59 -4.68
N THR A 3 39.50 -10.24 -3.98
CA THR A 3 38.06 -10.11 -4.27
C THR A 3 37.57 -8.78 -3.70
N VAL A 4 37.09 -7.89 -4.58
CA VAL A 4 36.50 -6.63 -4.20
C VAL A 4 34.99 -6.73 -4.34
N ALA A 5 34.27 -6.46 -3.24
CA ALA A 5 32.81 -6.41 -3.19
C ALA A 5 32.33 -4.96 -3.33
N LYS A 6 31.51 -4.70 -4.32
CA LYS A 6 30.75 -3.45 -4.41
C LYS A 6 29.49 -3.58 -3.60
N VAL A 7 29.32 -2.69 -2.63
CA VAL A 7 28.21 -2.77 -1.66
C VAL A 7 27.40 -1.48 -1.58
N ALA A 8 26.11 -1.61 -1.31
CA ALA A 8 25.23 -0.54 -0.85
C ALA A 8 25.16 -0.59 0.67
N VAL A 9 25.34 0.55 1.34
CA VAL A 9 25.45 0.62 2.82
C VAL A 9 24.21 1.26 3.44
N GLN A 10 23.64 0.62 4.45
CA GLN A 10 22.41 1.06 5.14
C GLN A 10 22.53 2.47 5.75
N ALA A 11 23.68 2.83 6.29
CA ALA A 11 23.91 4.12 6.93
C ALA A 11 24.10 5.30 5.96
N ALA A 12 24.07 5.04 4.64
CA ALA A 12 24.17 6.09 3.63
C ALA A 12 22.86 6.89 3.58
N THR A 13 22.96 8.22 3.68
CA THR A 13 21.85 9.13 3.38
C THR A 13 21.78 9.37 1.88
N TYR A 14 20.67 9.90 1.35
CA TYR A 14 20.49 10.15 -0.08
C TYR A 14 21.67 10.96 -0.71
N ALA A 15 22.24 11.89 0.04
CA ALA A 15 23.37 12.72 -0.42
C ALA A 15 24.67 11.93 -0.64
N ILE A 16 24.84 10.83 0.05
CA ILE A 16 26.04 9.97 0.00
C ILE A 16 25.72 8.52 -0.39
N ASP A 17 24.50 8.25 -0.84
CA ASP A 17 24.08 6.92 -1.30
C ASP A 17 24.73 6.63 -2.66
N LYS A 18 25.81 5.88 -2.60
CA LYS A 18 26.58 5.38 -3.74
C LYS A 18 27.09 3.98 -3.44
N VAL A 19 27.59 3.34 -4.45
CA VAL A 19 28.26 2.06 -4.30
C VAL A 19 29.66 2.29 -3.68
N TYR A 20 29.98 1.48 -2.68
CA TYR A 20 31.26 1.51 -1.97
C TYR A 20 32.03 0.20 -2.18
N ASP A 21 33.36 0.30 -2.35
CA ASP A 21 34.22 -0.85 -2.55
C ASP A 21 34.82 -1.32 -1.21
N TYR A 22 34.76 -2.63 -0.95
CA TYR A 22 35.33 -3.31 0.21
C TYR A 22 36.09 -4.56 -0.21
N LEU A 23 37.16 -4.91 0.50
CA LEU A 23 37.79 -6.20 0.36
C LEU A 23 36.90 -7.28 0.96
N LEU A 24 36.68 -8.35 0.21
CA LEU A 24 36.04 -9.56 0.73
C LEU A 24 37.15 -10.56 1.11
N PRO A 25 37.36 -10.84 2.43
CA PRO A 25 38.31 -11.83 2.87
C PRO A 25 38.04 -13.21 2.24
N PRO A 26 39.07 -13.99 1.86
CA PRO A 26 38.88 -15.31 1.24
C PRO A 26 38.11 -16.30 2.10
N GLU A 27 38.13 -16.11 3.43
CA GLU A 27 37.43 -16.95 4.39
C GLU A 27 35.91 -16.73 4.40
N LEU A 28 35.46 -15.60 3.82
CA LEU A 28 34.06 -15.24 3.71
C LEU A 28 33.54 -15.61 2.32
N ALA A 29 32.75 -16.67 2.23
CA ALA A 29 32.09 -17.12 0.99
C ALA A 29 30.92 -16.18 0.63
N GLY A 30 31.21 -14.94 0.20
CA GLY A 30 30.21 -13.95 -0.16
C GLY A 30 29.68 -14.13 -1.58
N GLN A 31 28.38 -13.94 -1.74
CA GLN A 31 27.69 -13.94 -3.03
C GLN A 31 26.95 -12.61 -3.25
N VAL A 32 26.68 -12.29 -4.52
CA VAL A 32 25.83 -11.14 -4.87
C VAL A 32 24.42 -11.35 -4.27
N GLY A 33 23.87 -10.31 -3.64
CA GLY A 33 22.58 -10.37 -2.97
C GLY A 33 22.64 -10.77 -1.48
N CYS A 34 23.83 -11.15 -0.96
CA CYS A 34 24.03 -11.37 0.48
C CYS A 34 24.23 -10.07 1.23
N ARG A 35 23.78 -10.02 2.47
CA ARG A 35 24.08 -8.94 3.39
C ARG A 35 25.39 -9.20 4.13
N VAL A 36 26.08 -8.11 4.43
CA VAL A 36 27.37 -8.11 5.11
C VAL A 36 27.42 -6.99 6.14
N LEU A 37 28.29 -7.10 7.13
CA LEU A 37 28.67 -6.00 8.01
C LEU A 37 29.98 -5.38 7.53
N VAL A 38 29.94 -4.06 7.37
CA VAL A 38 31.08 -3.27 6.90
C VAL A 38 31.37 -2.09 7.84
N PRO A 39 32.64 -1.71 8.05
CA PRO A 39 33.00 -0.51 8.77
C PRO A 39 32.75 0.73 7.89
N PHE A 40 31.77 1.58 8.28
CA PHE A 40 31.35 2.75 7.50
C PHE A 40 31.67 4.08 8.20
N GLY A 41 31.93 5.12 7.40
CA GLY A 41 32.22 6.47 7.88
C GLY A 41 33.61 6.63 8.53
N ARG A 42 33.86 7.82 9.07
CA ARG A 42 35.16 8.15 9.74
C ARG A 42 35.36 7.39 11.06
N GLY A 43 34.31 7.05 11.75
CA GLY A 43 34.33 6.31 13.01
C GLY A 43 34.32 4.80 12.89
N ASN A 44 34.42 4.23 11.66
CA ASN A 44 34.37 2.79 11.39
C ASN A 44 33.22 2.05 12.09
N ARG A 45 32.07 2.71 12.22
CA ARG A 45 30.87 2.09 12.79
C ARG A 45 30.43 0.93 11.87
N LEU A 46 30.23 -0.25 12.46
CA LEU A 46 29.70 -1.37 11.71
C LEU A 46 28.28 -1.06 11.20
N SER A 47 28.10 -1.22 9.92
CA SER A 47 26.84 -0.97 9.22
C SER A 47 26.50 -2.15 8.34
N GLU A 48 25.22 -2.47 8.24
CA GLU A 48 24.73 -3.46 7.28
C GLU A 48 24.91 -2.94 5.85
N ALA A 49 25.30 -3.83 4.94
CA ALA A 49 25.44 -3.55 3.53
C ALA A 49 25.02 -4.76 2.72
N VAL A 50 24.68 -4.56 1.44
CA VAL A 50 24.34 -5.63 0.49
C VAL A 50 25.38 -5.66 -0.62
N ILE A 51 25.87 -6.87 -0.95
CA ILE A 51 26.80 -7.09 -2.07
C ILE A 51 26.02 -6.95 -3.38
N LEU A 52 26.42 -5.98 -4.20
CA LEU A 52 25.82 -5.70 -5.51
C LEU A 52 26.59 -6.38 -6.65
N SER A 53 27.92 -6.48 -6.53
CA SER A 53 28.78 -7.19 -7.48
C SER A 53 30.11 -7.56 -6.83
N LEU A 54 30.74 -8.58 -7.39
CA LEU A 54 32.07 -9.06 -6.99
C LEU A 54 33.03 -8.94 -8.18
N ARG A 55 34.26 -8.50 -7.92
CA ARG A 55 35.34 -8.38 -8.94
C ARG A 55 36.65 -8.91 -8.40
N GLN A 56 37.44 -9.49 -9.27
CA GLN A 56 38.82 -9.87 -8.97
C GLN A 56 39.74 -8.78 -9.53
N GLU A 57 40.30 -7.95 -8.65
CA GLU A 57 41.17 -6.84 -9.05
C GLU A 57 42.23 -6.57 -7.99
N VAL A 58 43.25 -5.80 -8.37
CA VAL A 58 44.23 -5.25 -7.45
C VAL A 58 43.76 -3.83 -7.12
N PRO A 59 43.37 -3.53 -5.87
CA PRO A 59 42.84 -2.21 -5.51
C PRO A 59 43.93 -1.12 -5.65
N ASP A 60 43.62 -0.01 -6.32
CA ASP A 60 44.53 1.16 -6.43
C ASP A 60 44.76 1.88 -5.10
N LYS A 61 43.87 1.65 -4.11
CA LYS A 61 43.89 2.28 -2.78
C LYS A 61 43.58 1.23 -1.70
N PRO A 62 44.08 1.41 -0.48
CA PRO A 62 43.74 0.53 0.62
C PRO A 62 42.22 0.58 0.88
N LEU A 63 41.55 -0.56 0.71
CA LEU A 63 40.12 -0.74 0.96
C LEU A 63 39.90 -1.29 2.37
N LYS A 64 38.79 -0.89 3.00
CA LYS A 64 38.33 -1.53 4.23
C LYS A 64 37.79 -2.93 3.90
N ALA A 65 37.94 -3.87 4.83
CA ALA A 65 37.44 -5.23 4.66
C ALA A 65 36.03 -5.42 5.18
N VAL A 66 35.28 -6.30 4.53
CA VAL A 66 34.01 -6.86 5.04
C VAL A 66 34.34 -7.55 6.39
N ARG A 67 33.51 -7.30 7.40
CA ARG A 67 33.76 -7.83 8.76
C ARG A 67 33.17 -9.22 8.96
N THR A 68 31.95 -9.43 8.47
CA THR A 68 31.26 -10.73 8.55
C THR A 68 30.14 -10.80 7.52
N MET A 69 29.78 -12.01 7.12
CA MET A 69 28.56 -12.30 6.38
C MET A 69 27.37 -12.34 7.32
N LEU A 70 26.20 -11.86 6.87
CA LEU A 70 24.94 -11.93 7.60
C LEU A 70 24.03 -13.05 7.07
N ASP A 71 24.22 -13.43 5.82
CA ASP A 71 23.43 -14.45 5.14
C ASP A 71 24.36 -15.54 4.61
N GLU A 72 23.94 -16.80 4.75
CA GLU A 72 24.62 -17.98 4.13
C GLU A 72 24.25 -18.08 2.65
N GLU A 73 23.01 -17.70 2.30
CA GLU A 73 22.47 -17.67 0.94
C GLU A 73 22.00 -16.25 0.59
N PRO A 74 22.01 -15.86 -0.70
CA PRO A 74 21.53 -14.55 -1.13
C PRO A 74 20.05 -14.33 -0.72
N ILE A 75 19.80 -13.22 -0.02
CA ILE A 75 18.42 -12.80 0.30
C ILE A 75 17.72 -12.16 -0.90
N LEU A 76 18.49 -11.64 -1.85
CA LEU A 76 18.01 -11.05 -3.09
C LEU A 76 18.40 -11.92 -4.28
N THR A 77 17.42 -12.22 -5.09
CA THR A 77 17.65 -12.74 -6.45
C THR A 77 18.17 -11.62 -7.36
N GLU A 78 18.74 -11.99 -8.50
CA GLU A 78 19.19 -11.00 -9.51
C GLU A 78 18.03 -10.12 -9.99
N LYS A 79 16.81 -10.67 -10.13
CA LYS A 79 15.61 -9.93 -10.51
C LYS A 79 15.24 -8.87 -9.45
N GLU A 80 15.22 -9.25 -8.17
CA GLU A 80 14.93 -8.35 -7.06
C GLU A 80 16.02 -7.27 -6.91
N LEU A 81 17.27 -7.60 -7.15
CA LEU A 81 18.37 -6.63 -7.15
C LEU A 81 18.22 -5.59 -8.25
N ARG A 82 17.90 -6.04 -9.48
CA ARG A 82 17.63 -5.13 -10.62
C ARG A 82 16.42 -4.24 -10.34
N LEU A 83 15.34 -4.80 -9.78
CA LEU A 83 14.15 -4.04 -9.39
C LEU A 83 14.50 -2.99 -8.33
N THR A 84 15.26 -3.36 -7.29
CA THR A 84 15.69 -2.43 -6.24
C THR A 84 16.50 -1.27 -6.83
N LEU A 85 17.46 -1.54 -7.71
CA LEU A 85 18.25 -0.53 -8.39
C LEU A 85 17.42 0.37 -9.33
N TRP A 86 16.40 -0.19 -9.99
CA TRP A 86 15.48 0.59 -10.78
C TRP A 86 14.64 1.53 -9.90
N MET A 87 14.17 1.06 -8.76
CA MET A 87 13.38 1.86 -7.81
C MET A 87 14.16 3.07 -7.26
N THR A 88 15.46 2.92 -6.97
CA THR A 88 16.28 4.05 -6.48
C THR A 88 16.29 5.22 -7.46
N ARG A 89 16.36 4.91 -8.77
CA ARG A 89 16.40 5.90 -9.84
C ARG A 89 15.02 6.47 -10.18
N ARG A 90 13.98 5.66 -9.99
CA ARG A 90 12.60 6.05 -10.33
C ARG A 90 11.97 6.91 -9.26
N TYR A 91 12.26 6.62 -7.98
CA TYR A 91 11.54 7.20 -6.82
C TYR A 91 12.44 8.03 -5.87
N PHE A 92 13.61 8.45 -6.31
CA PHE A 92 14.51 9.33 -5.56
C PHE A 92 14.77 8.87 -4.13
N CYS A 93 14.96 7.59 -3.92
CA CYS A 93 15.19 6.98 -2.61
C CYS A 93 16.58 6.33 -2.53
N THR A 94 17.03 6.01 -1.31
CA THR A 94 18.26 5.24 -1.14
C THR A 94 18.05 3.78 -1.54
N PHE A 95 19.15 3.06 -1.81
CA PHE A 95 19.08 1.64 -2.09
C PHE A 95 18.40 0.87 -0.94
N TYR A 96 18.67 1.24 0.30
CA TYR A 96 18.07 0.59 1.46
C TYR A 96 16.59 0.90 1.64
N ASP A 97 16.12 2.09 1.26
CA ASP A 97 14.68 2.40 1.26
C ASP A 97 13.95 1.52 0.24
N ALA A 98 14.50 1.41 -0.96
CA ALA A 98 13.97 0.53 -2.00
C ALA A 98 14.01 -0.94 -1.55
N LEU A 99 15.14 -1.39 -0.99
CA LEU A 99 15.31 -2.76 -0.52
C LEU A 99 14.31 -3.15 0.59
N ARG A 100 14.07 -2.25 1.56
CA ARG A 100 13.08 -2.47 2.63
C ARG A 100 11.65 -2.54 2.11
N THR A 101 11.42 -1.98 0.94
CA THR A 101 10.11 -2.03 0.28
C THR A 101 9.94 -3.34 -0.50
N VAL A 102 11.00 -3.80 -1.17
CA VAL A 102 11.01 -5.04 -1.97
C VAL A 102 10.95 -6.27 -1.06
N LEU A 103 11.70 -6.29 0.04
CA LEU A 103 11.76 -7.43 0.94
C LEU A 103 10.79 -7.29 2.12
N PRO A 104 10.10 -8.38 2.53
CA PRO A 104 9.24 -8.35 3.69
C PRO A 104 10.03 -8.05 4.96
N THR A 105 9.43 -7.28 5.87
CA THR A 105 10.04 -6.87 7.14
C THR A 105 10.51 -8.05 8.00
N ALA A 106 9.94 -9.23 7.80
CA ALA A 106 10.28 -10.45 8.52
C ALA A 106 11.66 -11.02 8.15
N VAL A 107 12.19 -10.68 6.98
CA VAL A 107 13.53 -11.10 6.53
C VAL A 107 14.63 -10.34 7.26
N TRP A 108 14.30 -9.17 7.83
CA TRP A 108 15.27 -8.33 8.49
C TRP A 108 15.64 -8.86 9.86
N TYR A 109 16.95 -8.88 10.16
CA TYR A 109 17.47 -9.24 11.49
C TYR A 109 17.37 -8.06 12.43
N HIS A 110 17.03 -8.34 13.68
CA HIS A 110 17.28 -7.43 14.78
C HIS A 110 18.53 -7.86 15.50
N TYR A 111 19.45 -6.93 15.67
CA TYR A 111 20.58 -7.14 16.55
C TYR A 111 20.11 -6.85 17.97
N ARG A 112 20.17 -7.86 18.82
CA ARG A 112 20.03 -7.67 20.26
C ARG A 112 21.41 -7.40 20.82
N GLU A 113 21.66 -6.14 21.18
CA GLU A 113 22.87 -5.76 21.89
C GLU A 113 22.69 -6.10 23.36
N THR A 114 23.61 -6.88 23.90
CA THR A 114 23.72 -7.19 25.33
C THR A 114 25.04 -6.64 25.86
N TRP A 115 24.96 -6.03 27.00
CA TRP A 115 26.10 -5.34 27.64
C TRP A 115 26.52 -6.13 28.84
N THR A 116 27.83 -6.31 28.99
CA THR A 116 28.46 -7.00 30.12
C THR A 116 29.48 -6.04 30.76
N LEU A 117 29.51 -5.95 32.06
CA LEU A 117 30.50 -5.19 32.80
C LEU A 117 31.85 -5.92 32.71
N VAL A 118 32.91 -5.23 32.27
CA VAL A 118 34.27 -5.74 32.19
C VAL A 118 35.10 -5.24 33.38
N ARG A 119 34.98 -3.95 33.67
CA ARG A 119 35.61 -3.31 34.83
C ARG A 119 34.80 -2.08 35.25
N GLU A 120 34.79 -1.77 36.50
CA GLU A 120 34.20 -0.52 36.98
C GLU A 120 35.11 0.68 36.65
N PRO A 121 34.55 1.83 36.23
CA PRO A 121 35.33 3.06 36.13
C PRO A 121 35.88 3.51 37.48
N GLU A 122 37.06 4.11 37.51
CA GLU A 122 37.72 4.55 38.78
C GLU A 122 36.94 5.66 39.51
N GLU A 123 36.31 6.57 38.74
CA GLU A 123 35.42 7.63 39.24
C GLU A 123 34.11 7.65 38.43
N PRO A 124 33.16 6.75 38.75
CA PRO A 124 31.92 6.67 37.98
C PRO A 124 30.98 7.85 38.30
N THR A 125 30.42 8.46 37.28
CA THR A 125 29.29 9.38 37.44
C THR A 125 28.08 8.64 38.02
N ALA A 126 27.09 9.34 38.54
CA ALA A 126 25.90 8.74 39.12
C ALA A 126 25.15 7.82 38.09
N GLN A 127 25.16 8.19 36.81
CA GLN A 127 24.56 7.38 35.72
C GLN A 127 25.42 6.15 35.39
N GLU A 128 26.74 6.26 35.36
CA GLU A 128 27.65 5.15 35.12
C GLU A 128 27.60 4.12 36.27
N ALA A 129 27.52 4.58 37.50
CA ALA A 129 27.33 3.74 38.69
C ALA A 129 25.98 3.00 38.65
N ALA A 130 24.91 3.62 38.12
CA ALA A 130 23.62 2.97 37.93
C ALA A 130 23.69 1.87 36.89
N VAL A 131 24.38 2.10 35.76
CA VAL A 131 24.62 1.08 34.72
C VAL A 131 25.44 -0.08 35.29
N CYS A 132 26.54 0.20 36.01
CA CYS A 132 27.38 -0.84 36.61
C CYS A 132 26.57 -1.72 37.57
N ARG A 133 25.76 -1.14 38.45
CA ARG A 133 24.88 -1.89 39.37
C ARG A 133 23.94 -2.84 38.66
N LEU A 134 23.32 -2.38 37.60
CA LEU A 134 22.41 -3.24 36.82
C LEU A 134 23.15 -4.40 36.12
N LEU A 135 24.42 -4.19 35.75
CA LEU A 135 25.21 -5.19 35.02
C LEU A 135 26.02 -6.13 35.93
N GLN A 136 25.97 -5.95 37.24
CA GLN A 136 26.70 -6.81 38.22
C GLN A 136 26.20 -8.26 38.17
N ASP A 137 24.89 -8.46 37.97
CA ASP A 137 24.26 -9.78 37.96
C ASP A 137 24.33 -10.47 36.56
N GLY A 138 25.00 -9.87 35.60
CA GLY A 138 25.19 -10.47 34.28
C GLY A 138 24.86 -9.56 33.10
N ALA A 139 24.81 -10.16 31.90
CA ALA A 139 24.59 -9.43 30.66
C ALA A 139 23.13 -8.96 30.51
N ILE A 140 22.92 -7.67 30.26
CA ILE A 140 21.59 -7.06 30.07
C ILE A 140 21.49 -6.42 28.68
N SER A 141 20.28 -6.55 28.05
CA SER A 141 20.03 -5.96 26.73
C SER A 141 19.85 -4.43 26.80
N THR A 142 20.23 -3.75 25.72
CA THR A 142 20.01 -2.29 25.54
C THR A 142 18.58 -1.87 25.86
N ASP A 143 17.58 -2.64 25.43
CA ASP A 143 16.15 -2.32 25.66
C ASP A 143 15.79 -2.33 27.15
N LYS A 144 16.29 -3.30 27.92
CA LYS A 144 16.07 -3.35 29.36
C LYS A 144 16.79 -2.21 30.08
N LEU A 145 18.00 -1.86 29.65
CA LEU A 145 18.74 -0.73 30.21
C LEU A 145 18.06 0.61 29.89
N ARG A 146 17.49 0.74 28.66
CA ARG A 146 16.71 1.92 28.26
C ARG A 146 15.43 2.04 29.11
N GLN A 147 14.75 0.94 29.36
CA GLN A 147 13.54 0.92 30.18
C GLN A 147 13.84 1.32 31.66
N ALA A 148 15.00 0.96 32.16
CA ALA A 148 15.42 1.25 33.55
C ALA A 148 16.01 2.67 33.74
N LEU A 149 16.73 3.20 32.74
CA LEU A 149 17.57 4.41 32.87
C LEU A 149 17.19 5.54 31.86
N GLY A 150 16.21 5.31 30.99
CA GLY A 150 15.76 6.29 29.98
C GLY A 150 16.49 6.18 28.63
N ASP A 151 16.00 6.95 27.64
CA ASP A 151 16.46 6.86 26.26
C ASP A 151 17.90 7.28 26.01
N ASP A 152 18.45 8.16 26.84
CA ASP A 152 19.82 8.67 26.74
C ASP A 152 20.89 7.65 27.14
N VAL A 153 20.50 6.51 27.73
CA VAL A 153 21.44 5.48 28.22
C VAL A 153 22.32 4.91 27.11
N GLU A 154 21.84 4.88 25.84
CA GLU A 154 22.61 4.30 24.75
C GLU A 154 23.92 5.05 24.46
N LEU A 155 23.91 6.37 24.53
CA LEU A 155 25.11 7.19 24.39
C LEU A 155 26.11 6.92 25.53
N LEU A 156 25.60 6.75 26.75
CA LEU A 156 26.39 6.42 27.94
C LEU A 156 27.05 5.04 27.80
N LEU A 157 26.29 4.00 27.41
CA LEU A 157 26.81 2.64 27.21
C LEU A 157 27.94 2.62 26.18
N ARG A 158 27.77 3.34 25.06
CA ARG A 158 28.80 3.44 24.01
C ARG A 158 30.04 4.17 24.49
N ARG A 159 29.90 5.20 25.34
CA ARG A 159 31.03 5.91 25.96
C ARG A 159 31.80 4.98 26.92
N MET A 160 31.09 4.27 27.81
CA MET A 160 31.69 3.32 28.74
C MET A 160 32.37 2.14 28.01
N ALA A 161 31.80 1.68 26.88
CA ALA A 161 32.45 0.65 26.09
C ALA A 161 33.72 1.13 25.38
N ARG A 162 33.76 2.38 24.90
CA ARG A 162 35.00 2.98 24.37
C ARG A 162 36.09 3.12 25.45
N ALA A 163 35.71 3.39 26.68
CA ALA A 163 36.59 3.44 27.83
C ALA A 163 37.04 2.04 28.34
N GLY A 164 36.53 0.96 27.71
CA GLY A 164 36.83 -0.42 28.09
C GLY A 164 36.16 -0.91 29.37
N ALA A 165 35.19 -0.15 29.91
CA ALA A 165 34.42 -0.53 31.08
C ALA A 165 33.32 -1.57 30.77
N LEU A 166 32.73 -1.52 29.58
CA LEU A 166 31.70 -2.44 29.11
C LEU A 166 32.11 -3.19 27.83
N ARG A 167 31.62 -4.41 27.71
CA ARG A 167 31.63 -5.17 26.44
C ARG A 167 30.23 -5.28 25.89
N CYS A 168 30.10 -4.98 24.60
CA CYS A 168 28.87 -5.15 23.86
C CYS A 168 28.94 -6.45 23.04
N ASP A 169 28.10 -7.41 23.38
CA ASP A 169 27.91 -8.62 22.60
C ASP A 169 26.64 -8.46 21.74
N ARG A 170 26.79 -8.56 20.44
CA ARG A 170 25.68 -8.48 19.48
C ARG A 170 25.25 -9.90 19.09
N LYS A 171 24.05 -10.29 19.50
CA LYS A 171 23.42 -11.52 19.01
C LYS A 171 22.44 -11.17 17.91
N GLN A 172 22.58 -11.88 16.82
CA GLN A 172 21.71 -11.79 15.66
C GLN A 172 20.45 -12.62 15.93
N ASN A 173 19.28 -11.97 15.95
CA ASN A 173 18.00 -12.67 16.06
C ASN A 173 17.16 -12.34 14.84
N ARG A 174 16.65 -13.37 14.14
CA ARG A 174 15.61 -13.16 13.14
C ARG A 174 14.37 -12.60 13.80
N LYS A 175 13.73 -11.63 13.15
CA LYS A 175 12.48 -11.01 13.63
C LYS A 175 11.35 -12.02 13.74
N VAL A 176 11.39 -13.04 12.91
CA VAL A 176 10.40 -14.13 12.83
C VAL A 176 11.13 -15.46 12.78
N GLN A 177 10.77 -16.37 13.69
CA GLN A 177 11.23 -17.76 13.67
C GLN A 177 10.21 -18.61 12.93
N ASP A 178 10.71 -19.68 12.29
CA ASP A 178 9.86 -20.67 11.65
C ASP A 178 9.01 -21.39 12.71
N LYS A 179 7.77 -21.70 12.38
CA LYS A 179 6.95 -22.58 13.22
C LYS A 179 7.38 -24.00 12.92
N VAL A 180 8.03 -24.62 13.89
CA VAL A 180 8.48 -26.01 13.79
C VAL A 180 7.58 -26.89 14.66
N VAL A 181 7.07 -27.93 14.07
CA VAL A 181 6.32 -28.99 14.77
C VAL A 181 7.22 -30.21 14.88
N THR A 182 7.34 -30.71 16.11
CA THR A 182 8.07 -31.95 16.36
C THR A 182 7.16 -33.11 16.02
N LEU A 183 7.50 -33.85 14.98
CA LEU A 183 6.87 -35.13 14.64
C LEU A 183 7.57 -36.26 15.37
N VAL A 184 6.78 -37.19 15.88
CA VAL A 184 7.24 -38.37 16.61
C VAL A 184 6.87 -39.62 15.83
N ARG A 185 7.84 -40.50 15.61
CA ARG A 185 7.64 -41.79 14.98
C ARG A 185 8.33 -42.91 15.78
N LEU A 186 7.93 -44.14 15.56
CA LEU A 186 8.70 -45.28 16.08
C LEU A 186 10.09 -45.28 15.42
N ALA A 187 11.12 -45.49 16.22
CA ALA A 187 12.50 -45.63 15.76
C ALA A 187 12.85 -47.10 15.45
N VAL A 188 12.12 -48.03 16.06
CA VAL A 188 12.29 -49.49 15.97
C VAL A 188 10.91 -50.13 15.76
N PRO A 189 10.83 -51.41 15.37
CA PRO A 189 9.56 -52.13 15.26
C PRO A 189 8.76 -52.13 16.58
N GLU A 190 7.41 -52.23 16.47
CA GLU A 190 6.50 -52.10 17.63
C GLU A 190 6.84 -53.03 18.80
N GLU A 191 7.18 -54.28 18.53
CA GLU A 191 7.54 -55.24 19.57
C GLU A 191 8.77 -54.82 20.38
N GLU A 192 9.79 -54.37 19.70
CA GLU A 192 11.02 -53.80 20.30
C GLU A 192 10.75 -52.52 21.07
N ALA A 193 9.96 -51.62 20.49
CA ALA A 193 9.55 -50.37 21.13
C ALA A 193 8.75 -50.64 22.43
N LEU A 194 7.87 -51.67 22.44
CA LEU A 194 7.15 -52.09 23.63
C LEU A 194 8.06 -52.69 24.71
N SER A 195 9.11 -53.41 24.29
CA SER A 195 10.13 -53.91 25.22
C SER A 195 10.88 -52.74 25.90
N LEU A 196 11.28 -51.72 25.13
CA LEU A 196 11.94 -50.53 25.63
C LEU A 196 11.00 -49.67 26.51
N ALA A 197 9.71 -49.62 26.21
CA ALA A 197 8.71 -48.92 27.01
C ALA A 197 8.53 -49.50 28.43
N GLY A 198 8.89 -50.79 28.63
CA GLY A 198 8.80 -51.51 29.89
C GLY A 198 7.37 -51.68 30.38
N ARG A 199 7.16 -51.66 31.70
CA ARG A 199 5.85 -51.84 32.34
C ARG A 199 4.99 -50.57 32.39
N SER A 200 5.47 -49.44 31.93
CA SER A 200 4.73 -48.18 32.00
C SER A 200 3.56 -48.17 31.00
N GLN A 201 2.35 -48.18 31.51
CA GLN A 201 1.13 -48.18 30.69
C GLN A 201 1.11 -46.98 29.72
N ARG A 202 1.42 -45.80 30.18
CA ARG A 202 1.45 -44.60 29.34
C ARG A 202 2.45 -44.66 28.18
N ARG A 203 3.66 -45.21 28.43
CA ARG A 203 4.66 -45.43 27.37
C ARG A 203 4.16 -46.43 26.33
N ARG A 204 3.52 -47.51 26.77
CA ARG A 204 2.95 -48.52 25.88
C ARG A 204 1.80 -47.97 25.04
N GLU A 205 0.92 -47.15 25.61
CA GLU A 205 -0.13 -46.44 24.90
C GLU A 205 0.43 -45.54 23.77
N VAL A 206 1.51 -44.80 24.03
CA VAL A 206 2.22 -43.99 23.01
C VAL A 206 2.76 -44.85 21.87
N VAL A 207 3.39 -46.00 22.20
CA VAL A 207 3.93 -46.92 21.19
C VAL A 207 2.81 -47.52 20.34
N HIS A 208 1.72 -48.02 20.94
CA HIS A 208 0.56 -48.55 20.23
C HIS A 208 -0.13 -47.51 19.36
N PHE A 209 -0.21 -46.23 19.84
CA PHE A 209 -0.78 -45.14 19.06
C PHE A 209 0.07 -44.90 17.81
N LEU A 210 1.39 -44.76 17.97
CA LEU A 210 2.32 -44.50 16.86
C LEU A 210 2.37 -45.68 15.87
N ALA A 211 2.24 -46.94 16.34
CA ALA A 211 2.18 -48.11 15.48
C ALA A 211 0.95 -48.10 14.54
N ARG A 212 -0.18 -47.54 15.00
CA ARG A 212 -1.43 -47.45 14.24
C ARG A 212 -1.51 -46.20 13.36
N SER A 213 -1.07 -45.09 13.90
CA SER A 213 -1.24 -43.76 13.26
C SER A 213 -0.03 -43.32 12.45
N GLY A 214 1.12 -44.02 12.61
CA GLY A 214 2.38 -43.61 12.00
C GLY A 214 2.97 -42.35 12.65
N GLU A 215 3.74 -41.61 11.88
CA GLU A 215 4.37 -40.35 12.33
C GLU A 215 3.31 -39.32 12.73
N THR A 216 3.36 -38.81 13.96
CA THR A 216 2.33 -37.96 14.55
C THR A 216 2.97 -36.74 15.23
N ALA A 217 2.33 -35.57 15.16
CA ALA A 217 2.78 -34.37 15.86
C ALA A 217 2.78 -34.55 17.38
N MET A 218 3.80 -34.07 18.07
CA MET A 218 3.95 -34.16 19.53
C MET A 218 2.70 -33.69 20.28
N HIS A 219 2.07 -32.61 19.82
CA HIS A 219 0.86 -32.06 20.42
C HIS A 219 -0.32 -33.07 20.33
N ASP A 220 -0.56 -33.59 19.14
CA ASP A 220 -1.64 -34.53 18.89
C ASP A 220 -1.39 -35.85 19.63
N LEU A 221 -0.15 -36.36 19.60
CA LEU A 221 0.26 -37.54 20.33
C LEU A 221 -0.03 -37.40 21.83
N THR A 222 0.34 -36.28 22.45
CA THR A 222 0.08 -36.02 23.86
C THR A 222 -1.41 -35.84 24.15
N TYR A 223 -2.16 -35.23 23.25
CA TYR A 223 -3.60 -35.04 23.38
C TYR A 223 -4.35 -36.39 23.32
N PHE A 224 -4.09 -37.22 22.32
CA PHE A 224 -4.82 -38.47 22.12
C PHE A 224 -4.41 -39.57 23.10
N THR A 225 -3.14 -39.61 23.53
CA THR A 225 -2.67 -40.63 24.49
C THR A 225 -2.75 -40.19 25.95
N GLY A 226 -2.97 -38.89 26.21
CA GLY A 226 -2.88 -38.32 27.55
C GLY A 226 -1.49 -38.42 28.18
N ALA A 227 -0.45 -38.72 27.40
CA ALA A 227 0.92 -38.81 27.84
C ALA A 227 1.56 -37.43 27.97
N ALA A 228 2.27 -37.14 29.07
CA ALA A 228 3.03 -35.92 29.19
C ALA A 228 4.22 -35.93 28.20
N ARG A 229 4.62 -34.75 27.72
CA ARG A 229 5.79 -34.59 26.83
C ARG A 229 7.05 -35.25 27.40
N GLN A 230 7.24 -35.23 28.72
CA GLN A 230 8.34 -35.89 29.40
C GLN A 230 8.33 -37.41 29.21
N THR A 231 7.15 -38.04 29.15
CA THR A 231 6.98 -39.49 28.89
C THR A 231 7.47 -39.86 27.49
N VAL A 232 7.14 -39.02 26.48
CA VAL A 232 7.58 -39.21 25.10
C VAL A 232 9.09 -38.95 24.96
N ASN A 233 9.63 -37.89 25.64
CA ASN A 233 11.07 -37.64 25.70
C ASN A 233 11.82 -38.82 26.33
N GLY A 234 11.25 -39.49 27.36
CA GLY A 234 11.83 -40.68 27.94
C GLY A 234 11.88 -41.87 26.96
N LEU A 235 10.88 -42.02 26.09
CA LEU A 235 10.91 -43.03 25.03
C LEU A 235 11.97 -42.70 23.96
N GLN A 236 12.20 -41.44 23.66
CA GLN A 236 13.28 -41.03 22.76
C GLN A 236 14.66 -41.38 23.34
N GLN A 237 14.89 -41.10 24.64
CA GLN A 237 16.14 -41.43 25.30
C GLN A 237 16.41 -42.94 25.33
N LEU A 238 15.36 -43.76 25.38
CA LEU A 238 15.43 -45.19 25.31
C LEU A 238 15.58 -45.75 23.86
N GLY A 239 15.53 -44.87 22.84
CA GLY A 239 15.63 -45.26 21.43
C GLY A 239 14.35 -45.87 20.85
N ALA A 240 13.23 -45.89 21.59
CA ALA A 240 11.95 -46.40 21.11
C ALA A 240 11.25 -45.49 20.09
N VAL A 241 11.43 -44.16 20.19
CA VAL A 241 10.87 -43.18 19.26
C VAL A 241 11.97 -42.24 18.77
N ALA A 242 11.77 -41.73 17.55
CA ALA A 242 12.62 -40.68 16.96
C ALA A 242 11.79 -39.45 16.69
N TYR A 243 12.46 -38.30 16.82
CA TYR A 243 11.89 -37.02 16.50
C TYR A 243 12.36 -36.54 15.14
N ARG A 244 11.44 -35.90 14.42
CA ARG A 244 11.73 -35.13 13.21
C ARG A 244 11.10 -33.77 13.36
N GLU A 245 11.86 -32.74 13.15
CA GLU A 245 11.33 -31.37 13.07
C GLU A 245 10.79 -31.12 11.66
N GLN A 246 9.56 -30.67 11.58
CA GLN A 246 8.92 -30.27 10.35
C GLN A 246 8.43 -28.86 10.47
N GLU A 247 8.77 -28.04 9.45
CA GLU A 247 8.25 -26.69 9.35
C GLU A 247 6.75 -26.73 9.00
N GLU A 248 5.96 -25.95 9.69
CA GLU A 248 4.53 -25.80 9.47
C GLU A 248 4.17 -24.36 9.20
N TYR A 249 3.39 -24.10 8.16
CA TYR A 249 2.89 -22.78 7.84
C TYR A 249 1.68 -22.42 8.71
N ARG A 250 1.61 -21.14 9.18
CA ARG A 250 0.57 -20.67 10.12
C ARG A 250 -0.79 -20.44 9.48
N ILE A 251 -0.82 -20.22 8.17
CA ILE A 251 -2.07 -20.09 7.41
C ILE A 251 -2.21 -21.33 6.53
N SER A 252 -3.32 -22.05 6.72
CA SER A 252 -3.75 -23.11 5.82
C SER A 252 -4.81 -22.57 4.86
N ALA A 253 -4.71 -22.92 3.59
CA ALA A 253 -5.75 -22.64 2.59
C ALA A 253 -7.13 -23.20 3.00
N GLN A 254 -7.17 -24.18 3.88
CA GLN A 254 -8.40 -24.79 4.40
C GLN A 254 -9.26 -23.84 5.22
N GLN A 255 -8.71 -22.74 5.76
CA GLN A 255 -9.50 -21.74 6.50
C GLN A 255 -10.54 -21.02 5.63
N TYR A 256 -10.40 -21.06 4.32
CA TYR A 256 -11.27 -20.41 3.33
C TYR A 256 -12.01 -21.42 2.44
N ALA A 257 -12.16 -22.67 2.88
CA ALA A 257 -12.71 -23.74 2.05
C ALA A 257 -14.18 -23.51 1.70
N VAL A 258 -14.43 -23.09 0.47
CA VAL A 258 -15.74 -23.07 -0.20
C VAL A 258 -15.63 -23.99 -1.42
N LYS A 259 -16.71 -24.68 -1.78
CA LYS A 259 -16.70 -25.51 -3.01
C LYS A 259 -16.62 -24.60 -4.24
N ALA A 260 -15.68 -24.92 -5.14
CA ALA A 260 -15.62 -24.25 -6.44
C ALA A 260 -16.87 -24.56 -7.25
N THR A 261 -17.50 -23.50 -7.81
CA THR A 261 -18.59 -23.63 -8.78
C THR A 261 -18.02 -23.75 -10.19
N SER A 262 -18.73 -24.43 -11.10
CA SER A 262 -18.31 -24.51 -12.51
C SER A 262 -18.25 -23.09 -13.12
N LEU A 263 -17.10 -22.75 -13.71
CA LEU A 263 -16.90 -21.47 -14.39
C LEU A 263 -17.49 -21.54 -15.81
N THR A 264 -18.54 -20.79 -16.04
CA THR A 264 -19.11 -20.60 -17.38
C THR A 264 -18.83 -19.17 -17.84
N LEU A 265 -18.11 -19.04 -18.96
CA LEU A 265 -17.83 -17.75 -19.60
C LEU A 265 -18.92 -17.43 -20.61
N ASN A 266 -19.29 -16.15 -20.70
CA ASN A 266 -20.05 -15.67 -21.85
C ASN A 266 -19.10 -15.44 -23.05
N GLU A 267 -19.68 -15.18 -24.24
CA GLU A 267 -18.90 -14.99 -25.48
C GLU A 267 -17.88 -13.84 -25.39
N GLY A 268 -18.23 -12.74 -24.71
CA GLY A 268 -17.33 -11.59 -24.51
C GLY A 268 -16.14 -11.95 -23.62
N GLN A 269 -16.41 -12.62 -22.50
CA GLN A 269 -15.38 -13.09 -21.58
C GLN A 269 -14.46 -14.12 -22.24
N GLN A 270 -15.02 -15.04 -23.04
CA GLN A 270 -14.26 -16.05 -23.78
C GLN A 270 -13.30 -15.37 -24.78
N ARG A 271 -13.80 -14.42 -25.58
CA ARG A 271 -12.97 -13.66 -26.55
C ARG A 271 -11.81 -12.95 -25.85
N VAL A 272 -12.06 -12.32 -24.69
CA VAL A 272 -11.01 -11.66 -23.90
C VAL A 272 -9.96 -12.66 -23.43
N CYS A 273 -10.38 -13.80 -22.90
CA CYS A 273 -9.47 -14.85 -22.46
C CYS A 273 -8.63 -15.38 -23.62
N ASP A 274 -9.24 -15.74 -24.76
CA ASP A 274 -8.54 -16.28 -25.92
C ASP A 274 -7.54 -15.29 -26.52
N THR A 275 -7.87 -14.01 -26.51
CA THR A 275 -6.96 -12.96 -27.00
C THR A 275 -5.72 -12.83 -26.08
N LEU A 276 -5.94 -12.73 -24.77
CA LEU A 276 -4.84 -12.61 -23.80
C LEU A 276 -3.96 -13.86 -23.77
N LEU A 277 -4.56 -15.06 -23.83
CA LEU A 277 -3.78 -16.31 -23.85
C LEU A 277 -2.89 -16.41 -25.09
N ARG A 278 -3.39 -16.10 -26.28
CA ARG A 278 -2.59 -16.06 -27.51
C ARG A 278 -1.41 -15.09 -27.41
N GLN A 279 -1.63 -13.90 -26.85
CA GLN A 279 -0.57 -12.90 -26.64
C GLN A 279 0.49 -13.38 -25.65
N ILE A 280 0.08 -14.04 -24.56
CA ILE A 280 1.00 -14.59 -23.55
C ILE A 280 1.80 -15.79 -24.09
N GLU A 281 1.16 -16.64 -24.91
CA GLU A 281 1.81 -17.76 -25.60
C GLU A 281 2.84 -17.27 -26.63
N GLY A 282 2.52 -16.19 -27.34
CA GLY A 282 3.43 -15.53 -28.26
C GLY A 282 4.66 -14.88 -27.60
N GLY A 283 4.66 -14.80 -26.24
CA GLY A 283 5.76 -14.21 -25.49
C GLY A 283 5.89 -12.69 -25.64
N GLU A 284 4.83 -12.02 -26.06
CA GLU A 284 4.82 -10.57 -26.27
C GLU A 284 4.54 -9.86 -24.94
N PRO A 285 5.51 -9.17 -24.32
CA PRO A 285 5.25 -8.35 -23.17
C PRO A 285 4.39 -7.15 -23.59
N GLY A 286 3.44 -6.75 -22.74
CA GLY A 286 2.58 -5.63 -23.05
C GLY A 286 1.63 -5.29 -21.92
N VAL A 287 0.89 -4.22 -22.11
CA VAL A 287 -0.15 -3.75 -21.19
C VAL A 287 -1.49 -3.83 -21.89
N THR A 288 -2.46 -4.46 -21.25
CA THR A 288 -3.84 -4.55 -21.74
C THR A 288 -4.75 -3.85 -20.74
N LEU A 289 -5.59 -2.95 -21.20
CA LEU A 289 -6.72 -2.41 -20.46
C LEU A 289 -7.96 -3.27 -20.71
N LEU A 290 -8.48 -3.92 -19.68
CA LEU A 290 -9.78 -4.58 -19.69
C LEU A 290 -10.83 -3.62 -19.12
N ARG A 291 -11.49 -2.88 -19.97
CA ARG A 291 -12.63 -2.02 -19.60
C ARG A 291 -13.90 -2.88 -19.53
N GLY A 292 -14.46 -2.98 -18.34
CA GLY A 292 -15.70 -3.77 -18.17
C GLY A 292 -16.66 -3.08 -17.23
N VAL A 293 -17.91 -2.92 -17.66
CA VAL A 293 -18.95 -2.31 -16.81
C VAL A 293 -19.03 -3.00 -15.46
N THR A 294 -19.51 -2.28 -14.44
CA THR A 294 -19.69 -2.86 -13.10
C THR A 294 -20.58 -4.10 -13.18
N GLY A 295 -20.10 -5.24 -12.65
CA GLY A 295 -20.81 -6.51 -12.75
C GLY A 295 -20.64 -7.27 -14.09
N SER A 296 -19.68 -6.90 -14.94
CA SER A 296 -19.37 -7.63 -16.19
C SER A 296 -18.66 -8.98 -15.99
N GLY A 297 -18.26 -9.29 -14.72
CA GLY A 297 -17.59 -10.55 -14.41
C GLY A 297 -16.08 -10.55 -14.69
N LYS A 298 -15.39 -9.42 -14.61
CA LYS A 298 -13.91 -9.32 -14.74
C LYS A 298 -13.18 -10.38 -13.91
N THR A 299 -13.60 -10.61 -12.66
CA THR A 299 -12.99 -11.61 -11.75
C THR A 299 -13.07 -13.04 -12.33
N VAL A 300 -14.11 -13.38 -13.06
CA VAL A 300 -14.26 -14.69 -13.72
C VAL A 300 -13.19 -14.86 -14.81
N VAL A 301 -12.93 -13.78 -15.59
CA VAL A 301 -11.84 -13.75 -16.57
C VAL A 301 -10.49 -13.96 -15.90
N TYR A 302 -10.22 -13.30 -14.75
CA TYR A 302 -8.98 -13.46 -14.02
C TYR A 302 -8.76 -14.89 -13.53
N ILE A 303 -9.80 -15.53 -12.99
CA ILE A 303 -9.74 -16.92 -12.55
C ILE A 303 -9.47 -17.84 -13.74
N ARG A 304 -10.15 -17.65 -14.88
CA ARG A 304 -9.93 -18.47 -16.07
C ARG A 304 -8.50 -18.34 -16.60
N LEU A 305 -8.00 -17.11 -16.72
CA LEU A 305 -6.61 -16.86 -17.15
C LEU A 305 -5.61 -17.52 -16.21
N ALA A 306 -5.83 -17.41 -14.89
CA ALA A 306 -4.95 -18.04 -13.90
C ALA A 306 -4.95 -19.56 -14.03
N GLN A 307 -6.10 -20.21 -14.29
CA GLN A 307 -6.18 -21.65 -14.52
C GLN A 307 -5.36 -22.11 -15.74
N GLU A 308 -5.48 -21.38 -16.86
CA GLU A 308 -4.75 -21.75 -18.08
C GLU A 308 -3.24 -21.50 -17.92
N LEU A 309 -2.86 -20.38 -17.29
CA LEU A 309 -1.45 -20.05 -17.07
C LEU A 309 -0.76 -21.05 -16.14
N LEU A 310 -1.44 -21.53 -15.10
CA LEU A 310 -0.92 -22.61 -14.26
C LEU A 310 -0.70 -23.89 -15.06
N ARG A 311 -1.61 -24.25 -15.97
CA ARG A 311 -1.43 -25.41 -16.86
C ARG A 311 -0.22 -25.27 -17.79
N MET A 312 0.13 -24.03 -18.15
CA MET A 312 1.34 -23.71 -18.92
C MET A 312 2.60 -23.63 -18.05
N GLY A 313 2.49 -23.86 -16.74
CA GLY A 313 3.59 -23.75 -15.78
C GLY A 313 4.07 -22.31 -15.55
N LYS A 314 3.19 -21.32 -15.77
CA LYS A 314 3.42 -19.90 -15.49
C LYS A 314 2.74 -19.45 -14.21
N SER A 315 3.34 -18.51 -13.50
CA SER A 315 2.79 -17.92 -12.28
C SER A 315 1.94 -16.67 -12.59
N VAL A 316 1.00 -16.37 -11.71
CA VAL A 316 0.08 -15.25 -11.84
C VAL A 316 0.05 -14.41 -10.57
N MET A 317 0.06 -13.10 -10.73
CA MET A 317 -0.13 -12.15 -9.64
C MET A 317 -1.42 -11.38 -9.84
N ILE A 318 -2.26 -11.34 -8.81
CA ILE A 318 -3.53 -10.60 -8.81
C ILE A 318 -3.49 -9.57 -7.70
N LEU A 319 -3.44 -8.32 -8.09
CA LEU A 319 -3.43 -7.18 -7.20
C LEU A 319 -4.84 -6.61 -7.12
N VAL A 320 -5.31 -6.40 -5.90
CA VAL A 320 -6.61 -5.80 -5.60
C VAL A 320 -6.46 -4.68 -4.59
N PRO A 321 -7.33 -3.65 -4.61
CA PRO A 321 -7.36 -2.64 -3.56
C PRO A 321 -7.59 -3.27 -2.18
N GLU A 322 -7.03 -2.68 -1.11
CA GLU A 322 -7.14 -3.23 0.26
C GLU A 322 -8.59 -3.51 0.67
N ILE A 323 -9.50 -2.63 0.30
CA ILE A 323 -10.94 -2.74 0.59
C ILE A 323 -11.67 -3.79 -0.29
N ALA A 324 -11.11 -4.16 -1.43
CA ALA A 324 -11.68 -5.20 -2.29
C ALA A 324 -11.22 -6.61 -1.92
N LEU A 325 -10.16 -6.73 -1.10
CA LEU A 325 -9.67 -8.02 -0.62
C LEU A 325 -10.53 -8.54 0.53
N THR A 326 -11.74 -8.91 0.21
CA THR A 326 -12.70 -9.47 1.16
C THR A 326 -12.45 -10.95 1.42
N PRO A 327 -12.90 -11.51 2.57
CA PRO A 327 -12.88 -12.95 2.81
C PRO A 327 -13.60 -13.75 1.73
N GLN A 328 -14.66 -13.21 1.14
CA GLN A 328 -15.38 -13.83 0.02
C GLN A 328 -14.49 -13.96 -1.21
N MET A 329 -13.72 -12.92 -1.55
CA MET A 329 -12.77 -12.97 -2.66
C MET A 329 -11.64 -13.96 -2.38
N MET A 330 -11.08 -13.95 -1.18
CA MET A 330 -10.06 -14.91 -0.75
C MET A 330 -10.59 -16.33 -0.81
N ALA A 331 -11.79 -16.59 -0.26
CA ALA A 331 -12.45 -17.87 -0.29
C ALA A 331 -12.69 -18.37 -1.73
N ARG A 332 -13.13 -17.47 -2.62
CA ARG A 332 -13.36 -17.79 -4.03
C ARG A 332 -12.08 -18.24 -4.74
N PHE A 333 -10.98 -17.49 -4.61
CA PHE A 333 -9.70 -17.90 -5.20
C PHE A 333 -9.16 -19.20 -4.60
N THR A 334 -9.24 -19.34 -3.28
CA THR A 334 -8.82 -20.57 -2.60
C THR A 334 -9.66 -21.78 -3.02
N ALA A 335 -10.94 -21.60 -3.31
CA ALA A 335 -11.81 -22.68 -3.81
C ALA A 335 -11.35 -23.24 -5.16
N TYR A 336 -10.87 -22.37 -6.07
CA TYR A 336 -10.40 -22.81 -7.39
C TYR A 336 -8.97 -23.33 -7.41
N PHE A 337 -8.11 -22.81 -6.55
CA PHE A 337 -6.66 -23.02 -6.65
C PHE A 337 -6.03 -23.67 -5.42
N GLY A 338 -6.76 -23.77 -4.30
CA GLY A 338 -6.30 -24.46 -3.10
C GLY A 338 -4.97 -23.92 -2.58
N HIS A 339 -3.99 -24.83 -2.46
CA HIS A 339 -2.65 -24.51 -1.95
C HIS A 339 -1.78 -23.69 -2.93
N GLU A 340 -2.16 -23.60 -4.19
CA GLU A 340 -1.44 -22.79 -5.20
C GLU A 340 -1.52 -21.29 -4.93
N VAL A 341 -2.45 -20.84 -4.07
CA VAL A 341 -2.61 -19.43 -3.73
C VAL A 341 -1.82 -19.05 -2.49
N ALA A 342 -1.04 -17.97 -2.61
CA ALA A 342 -0.46 -17.26 -1.49
C ALA A 342 -1.18 -15.90 -1.31
N LEU A 343 -1.59 -15.61 -0.06
CA LEU A 343 -2.27 -14.37 0.29
C LEU A 343 -1.27 -13.37 0.86
N LEU A 344 -1.24 -12.12 0.33
CA LEU A 344 -0.33 -11.07 0.80
C LEU A 344 -1.08 -9.74 0.99
N HIS A 345 -1.39 -9.39 2.25
CA HIS A 345 -2.07 -8.14 2.60
C HIS A 345 -1.66 -7.60 3.97
N SER A 346 -2.04 -6.35 4.26
CA SER A 346 -1.67 -5.64 5.50
C SER A 346 -2.26 -6.28 6.77
N GLY A 347 -3.42 -6.92 6.68
CA GLY A 347 -4.07 -7.60 7.81
C GLY A 347 -3.40 -8.90 8.29
N LEU A 348 -2.45 -9.47 7.53
CA LEU A 348 -1.69 -10.62 7.96
C LEU A 348 -0.66 -10.24 9.02
N ARG A 349 -0.51 -11.10 10.03
CA ARG A 349 0.59 -11.00 11.01
C ARG A 349 1.93 -11.12 10.29
N LEU A 350 2.96 -10.52 10.86
CA LEU A 350 4.31 -10.56 10.28
C LEU A 350 4.82 -11.98 10.01
N THR A 351 4.51 -12.91 10.92
CA THR A 351 4.85 -14.33 10.83
C THR A 351 4.12 -15.04 9.69
N GLU A 352 2.84 -14.75 9.52
CA GLU A 352 1.99 -15.31 8.46
C GLU A 352 2.45 -14.81 7.08
N ARG A 353 2.74 -13.51 6.98
CA ARG A 353 3.27 -12.91 5.75
C ARG A 353 4.61 -13.51 5.35
N TYR A 354 5.46 -13.82 6.34
CA TYR A 354 6.74 -14.47 6.09
C TYR A 354 6.57 -15.91 5.58
N ASP A 355 5.61 -16.66 6.14
CA ASP A 355 5.31 -18.00 5.69
C ASP A 355 4.82 -18.02 4.24
N GLN A 356 3.92 -17.07 3.86
CA GLN A 356 3.49 -16.94 2.46
C GLN A 356 4.65 -16.56 1.53
N TYR A 357 5.52 -15.65 1.94
CA TYR A 357 6.71 -15.27 1.17
C TYR A 357 7.64 -16.47 0.94
N LYS A 358 7.88 -17.31 1.95
CA LYS A 358 8.68 -18.54 1.81
C LYS A 358 8.07 -19.53 0.83
N ARG A 359 6.76 -19.74 0.90
CA ARG A 359 6.03 -20.63 -0.02
C ARG A 359 6.23 -20.20 -1.47
N LEU A 360 6.12 -18.89 -1.74
CA LEU A 360 6.37 -18.34 -3.08
C LEU A 360 7.82 -18.53 -3.52
N ARG A 361 8.77 -18.22 -2.62
CA ARG A 361 10.21 -18.34 -2.93
C ARG A 361 10.66 -19.79 -3.17
N ARG A 362 10.00 -20.75 -2.52
CA ARG A 362 10.25 -22.18 -2.70
C ARG A 362 9.50 -22.80 -3.89
N GLY A 363 8.66 -22.04 -4.58
CA GLY A 363 7.82 -22.53 -5.67
C GLY A 363 6.70 -23.49 -5.20
N GLU A 364 6.23 -23.34 -3.96
CA GLU A 364 5.12 -24.11 -3.39
C GLU A 364 3.76 -23.44 -3.65
N ALA A 365 3.76 -22.21 -4.14
CA ALA A 365 2.58 -21.48 -4.58
C ALA A 365 2.94 -20.66 -5.83
N HIS A 366 2.04 -20.65 -6.80
CA HIS A 366 2.24 -20.02 -8.11
C HIS A 366 1.26 -18.88 -8.39
N ILE A 367 0.27 -18.68 -7.52
CA ILE A 367 -0.66 -17.55 -7.58
C ILE A 367 -0.48 -16.68 -6.35
N VAL A 368 -0.34 -15.38 -6.58
CA VAL A 368 -0.41 -14.37 -5.52
C VAL A 368 -1.72 -13.63 -5.64
N LEU A 369 -2.49 -13.59 -4.56
CA LEU A 369 -3.60 -12.67 -4.37
C LEU A 369 -3.24 -11.70 -3.25
N GLY A 370 -3.19 -10.41 -3.55
CA GLY A 370 -2.80 -9.47 -2.53
C GLY A 370 -3.04 -8.01 -2.88
N THR A 371 -2.65 -7.15 -1.94
CA THR A 371 -2.77 -5.70 -2.09
C THR A 371 -1.51 -5.10 -2.71
N ARG A 372 -1.40 -3.79 -2.76
CA ARG A 372 -0.28 -3.04 -3.37
C ARG A 372 1.10 -3.67 -3.16
N SER A 373 1.44 -4.05 -1.94
CA SER A 373 2.77 -4.59 -1.61
C SER A 373 3.03 -6.00 -2.19
N ALA A 374 1.99 -6.71 -2.60
CA ALA A 374 2.13 -8.01 -3.25
C ALA A 374 2.84 -7.93 -4.61
N VAL A 375 2.95 -6.73 -5.20
CA VAL A 375 3.71 -6.50 -6.44
C VAL A 375 5.19 -6.91 -6.33
N PHE A 376 5.73 -7.03 -5.11
CA PHE A 376 7.10 -7.48 -4.83
C PHE A 376 7.22 -8.98 -4.56
N ALA A 377 6.14 -9.74 -4.65
CA ALA A 377 6.17 -11.18 -4.38
C ALA A 377 7.17 -11.92 -5.29
N PRO A 378 8.00 -12.84 -4.74
CA PRO A 378 9.07 -13.52 -5.47
C PRO A 378 8.51 -14.70 -6.28
N LEU A 379 7.78 -14.40 -7.34
CA LEU A 379 7.27 -15.41 -8.26
C LEU A 379 8.29 -15.75 -9.35
N ASP A 380 8.45 -17.03 -9.61
CA ASP A 380 9.16 -17.50 -10.79
C ASP A 380 8.23 -17.68 -11.98
N LYS A 381 8.79 -17.60 -13.21
CA LYS A 381 8.06 -17.79 -14.48
C LYS A 381 6.77 -16.96 -14.55
N LEU A 382 6.84 -15.70 -14.15
CA LEU A 382 5.71 -14.79 -14.18
C LEU A 382 5.12 -14.71 -15.61
N GLY A 383 3.81 -14.97 -15.75
CA GLY A 383 3.10 -14.88 -17.02
C GLY A 383 2.15 -13.69 -17.09
N LEU A 384 1.54 -13.34 -15.97
CA LEU A 384 0.52 -12.30 -15.91
C LEU A 384 0.54 -11.58 -14.56
N ILE A 385 0.46 -10.26 -14.59
CA ILE A 385 0.05 -9.43 -13.45
C ILE A 385 -1.32 -8.84 -13.77
N VAL A 386 -2.29 -9.07 -12.92
CA VAL A 386 -3.62 -8.43 -12.98
C VAL A 386 -3.65 -7.34 -11.92
N MET A 387 -4.12 -6.14 -12.28
CA MET A 387 -4.48 -5.08 -11.33
C MET A 387 -5.96 -4.80 -11.49
N ASP A 388 -6.75 -5.22 -10.53
CA ASP A 388 -8.19 -4.94 -10.51
C ASP A 388 -8.47 -3.56 -9.93
N GLU A 389 -9.50 -2.87 -10.43
CA GLU A 389 -9.83 -1.49 -10.09
C GLU A 389 -8.56 -0.58 -10.16
N GLU A 390 -7.89 -0.56 -11.32
CA GLU A 390 -6.57 0.08 -11.52
C GLU A 390 -6.53 1.57 -11.19
N GLN A 391 -7.71 2.23 -11.22
CA GLN A 391 -7.89 3.64 -10.89
C GLN A 391 -7.80 3.93 -9.39
N GLU A 392 -7.73 2.89 -8.54
CA GLU A 392 -7.73 3.08 -7.08
C GLU A 392 -6.44 3.70 -6.56
N GLY A 393 -6.58 4.79 -5.81
CA GLY A 393 -5.45 5.51 -5.22
C GLY A 393 -4.62 4.69 -4.21
N SER A 394 -5.17 3.59 -3.66
CA SER A 394 -4.47 2.70 -2.72
C SER A 394 -3.27 1.98 -3.33
N TYR A 395 -3.14 1.97 -4.66
CA TYR A 395 -1.95 1.47 -5.36
C TYR A 395 -0.74 2.40 -5.28
N GLN A 396 -0.92 3.65 -4.87
CA GLN A 396 0.15 4.59 -4.55
C GLN A 396 0.61 4.38 -3.10
N SER A 397 1.92 4.31 -2.86
CA SER A 397 2.48 4.26 -1.50
C SER A 397 2.45 5.64 -0.86
N GLU A 398 1.90 5.73 0.35
CA GLU A 398 1.91 6.96 1.15
C GLU A 398 3.27 7.19 1.83
N ASN A 399 4.02 6.11 2.07
CA ASN A 399 5.34 6.15 2.70
C ASN A 399 6.44 6.10 1.64
N ALA A 400 7.56 6.77 1.92
CA ALA A 400 8.73 6.70 1.06
C ALA A 400 9.35 5.29 1.02
N PRO A 401 9.75 4.82 -0.16
CA PRO A 401 9.55 5.44 -1.48
C PRO A 401 8.07 5.43 -1.89
N CYS A 402 7.58 6.57 -2.37
CA CYS A 402 6.19 6.75 -2.79
C CYS A 402 5.96 6.09 -4.17
N TYR A 403 6.12 4.78 -4.25
CA TYR A 403 5.94 4.02 -5.49
C TYR A 403 4.47 3.80 -5.84
N HIS A 404 4.19 3.72 -7.13
CA HIS A 404 2.91 3.22 -7.64
C HIS A 404 3.05 1.76 -8.10
N ALA A 405 2.15 0.87 -7.64
CA ALA A 405 2.22 -0.56 -7.96
C ALA A 405 2.14 -0.83 -9.47
N ARG A 406 1.42 -0.01 -10.25
CA ARG A 406 1.34 -0.10 -11.72
C ARG A 406 2.71 0.07 -12.38
N ASP A 407 3.52 1.03 -11.93
CA ASP A 407 4.85 1.26 -12.49
C ASP A 407 5.79 0.08 -12.20
N VAL A 408 5.73 -0.45 -10.97
CA VAL A 408 6.49 -1.65 -10.57
C VAL A 408 6.03 -2.86 -11.38
N ALA A 409 4.72 -3.04 -11.56
CA ALA A 409 4.14 -4.12 -12.37
C ALA A 409 4.58 -4.02 -13.85
N LYS A 410 4.55 -2.81 -14.46
CA LYS A 410 5.06 -2.57 -15.81
C LYS A 410 6.53 -2.96 -15.94
N TYR A 411 7.37 -2.51 -14.99
CA TYR A 411 8.79 -2.85 -14.98
C TYR A 411 8.99 -4.37 -14.88
N ARG A 412 8.28 -5.04 -13.98
CA ARG A 412 8.38 -6.50 -13.81
C ARG A 412 7.93 -7.24 -15.06
N CYS A 413 6.79 -6.88 -15.63
CA CYS A 413 6.30 -7.51 -16.86
C CYS A 413 7.29 -7.36 -18.02
N ALA A 414 7.84 -6.16 -18.21
CA ALA A 414 8.86 -5.92 -19.24
C ALA A 414 10.16 -6.72 -19.00
N ALA A 415 10.61 -6.81 -17.73
CA ALA A 415 11.85 -7.51 -17.38
C ALA A 415 11.70 -9.04 -17.39
N GLU A 416 10.49 -9.56 -17.15
CA GLU A 416 10.24 -11.01 -16.98
C GLU A 416 9.49 -11.63 -18.18
N GLY A 417 9.18 -10.86 -19.23
CA GLY A 417 8.43 -11.34 -20.41
C GLY A 417 6.97 -11.69 -20.11
N ALA A 418 6.35 -10.97 -19.15
CA ALA A 418 4.97 -11.14 -18.73
C ALA A 418 4.05 -10.05 -19.28
N ARG A 419 2.74 -10.21 -19.18
CA ARG A 419 1.76 -9.16 -19.51
C ARG A 419 1.16 -8.53 -18.27
N LEU A 420 0.80 -7.25 -18.39
CA LEU A 420 0.05 -6.51 -17.38
C LEU A 420 -1.40 -6.34 -17.85
N LEU A 421 -2.36 -6.82 -17.06
CA LEU A 421 -3.78 -6.63 -17.28
C LEU A 421 -4.33 -5.63 -16.26
N LEU A 422 -4.75 -4.46 -16.74
CA LEU A 422 -5.38 -3.41 -15.96
C LEU A 422 -6.90 -3.54 -16.08
N GLY A 423 -7.58 -3.91 -15.01
CA GLY A 423 -9.03 -4.09 -14.98
C GLY A 423 -9.73 -2.90 -14.35
N SER A 424 -10.71 -2.31 -15.04
CA SER A 424 -11.51 -1.20 -14.52
C SER A 424 -12.86 -1.07 -15.21
N ALA A 425 -13.84 -0.51 -14.51
CA ALA A 425 -15.06 0.01 -15.12
C ALA A 425 -14.89 1.47 -15.57
N THR A 426 -14.09 2.21 -14.81
CA THR A 426 -13.79 3.64 -14.98
C THR A 426 -12.27 3.81 -14.90
N PRO A 427 -11.52 3.44 -15.97
CA PRO A 427 -10.06 3.49 -15.96
C PRO A 427 -9.52 4.89 -15.69
N THR A 428 -8.25 4.99 -15.27
CA THR A 428 -7.62 6.32 -15.18
C THR A 428 -7.55 6.96 -16.58
N VAL A 429 -7.64 8.28 -16.61
CA VAL A 429 -7.58 9.05 -17.87
C VAL A 429 -6.27 8.75 -18.61
N GLU A 430 -5.16 8.61 -17.89
CA GLU A 430 -3.86 8.23 -18.44
C GLU A 430 -3.87 6.84 -19.07
N THR A 431 -4.43 5.84 -18.38
CA THR A 431 -4.51 4.47 -18.89
C THR A 431 -5.37 4.39 -20.13
N PHE A 432 -6.52 5.06 -20.11
CA PHE A 432 -7.42 5.07 -21.25
C PHE A 432 -6.86 5.86 -22.45
N TYR A 433 -6.12 6.96 -22.19
CA TYR A 433 -5.38 7.69 -23.21
C TYR A 433 -4.39 6.77 -23.94
N HIS A 434 -3.55 6.05 -23.21
CA HIS A 434 -2.58 5.11 -23.78
C HIS A 434 -3.28 3.98 -24.58
N ALA A 435 -4.41 3.51 -24.09
CA ALA A 435 -5.21 2.51 -24.82
C ALA A 435 -5.79 3.07 -26.12
N ARG A 436 -6.27 4.32 -26.12
CA ARG A 436 -6.77 5.01 -27.35
C ARG A 436 -5.65 5.35 -28.32
N GLN A 437 -4.43 5.57 -27.86
CA GLN A 437 -3.25 5.79 -28.75
C GLN A 437 -2.67 4.50 -29.31
N GLY A 438 -3.11 3.32 -28.82
CA GLY A 438 -2.58 2.03 -29.23
C GLY A 438 -1.27 1.62 -28.49
N ASP A 439 -0.87 2.38 -27.46
CA ASP A 439 0.26 2.00 -26.59
C ASP A 439 -0.11 0.80 -25.69
N TYR A 440 -1.39 0.66 -25.37
CA TYR A 440 -1.97 -0.46 -24.65
C TYR A 440 -3.08 -1.11 -25.49
N ASP A 441 -3.22 -2.43 -25.36
CA ASP A 441 -4.35 -3.13 -25.95
C ASP A 441 -5.64 -2.78 -25.19
N LEU A 442 -6.72 -2.50 -25.90
CA LEU A 442 -8.03 -2.27 -25.32
C LEU A 442 -8.93 -3.48 -25.54
N LEU A 443 -9.39 -4.08 -24.47
CA LEU A 443 -10.41 -5.13 -24.48
C LEU A 443 -11.61 -4.67 -23.65
N GLU A 444 -12.82 -4.93 -24.14
CA GLU A 444 -14.04 -4.43 -23.52
C GLU A 444 -15.05 -5.53 -23.19
N LEU A 445 -15.69 -5.38 -22.02
CA LEU A 445 -16.83 -6.16 -21.58
C LEU A 445 -18.01 -5.20 -21.37
N THR A 446 -18.81 -5.04 -22.39
CA THR A 446 -19.88 -4.03 -22.45
C THR A 446 -21.16 -4.45 -21.74
N GLU A 447 -21.36 -5.75 -21.50
CA GLU A 447 -22.58 -6.30 -20.89
C GLU A 447 -22.36 -6.68 -19.43
N ARG A 448 -23.36 -6.45 -18.58
CA ARG A 448 -23.42 -7.04 -17.24
C ARG A 448 -23.65 -8.54 -17.32
N TYR A 449 -23.04 -9.30 -16.42
CA TYR A 449 -23.21 -10.76 -16.34
C TYR A 449 -24.67 -11.19 -16.18
N ASN A 450 -25.47 -10.42 -15.42
CA ASN A 450 -26.90 -10.66 -15.17
C ASN A 450 -27.83 -9.97 -16.18
N ARG A 451 -27.31 -9.29 -17.23
CA ARG A 451 -28.04 -8.55 -18.26
C ARG A 451 -29.02 -7.49 -17.75
N GLN A 452 -28.86 -7.01 -16.51
CA GLN A 452 -29.72 -5.99 -15.94
C GLN A 452 -29.33 -4.58 -16.42
N SER A 453 -30.32 -3.68 -16.49
CA SER A 453 -30.13 -2.27 -16.81
C SER A 453 -29.33 -1.55 -15.72
N LEU A 454 -28.69 -0.46 -16.10
CA LEU A 454 -28.03 0.45 -15.17
C LEU A 454 -29.08 1.10 -14.25
N PRO A 455 -28.70 1.48 -12.99
CA PRO A 455 -29.60 2.20 -12.08
C PRO A 455 -30.10 3.52 -12.69
N GLN A 456 -31.34 3.87 -12.38
CA GLN A 456 -31.89 5.18 -12.71
C GLN A 456 -31.34 6.22 -11.76
N VAL A 457 -30.84 7.34 -12.29
CA VAL A 457 -30.19 8.39 -11.50
C VAL A 457 -31.00 9.68 -11.57
N VAL A 458 -31.31 10.26 -10.41
CA VAL A 458 -31.94 11.57 -10.28
C VAL A 458 -30.91 12.55 -9.72
N LEU A 459 -30.74 13.71 -10.38
CA LEU A 459 -29.95 14.83 -9.84
C LEU A 459 -30.86 15.75 -9.04
N ALA A 460 -30.57 15.91 -7.74
CA ALA A 460 -31.29 16.82 -6.86
C ALA A 460 -30.52 18.15 -6.74
N ASP A 461 -31.07 19.24 -7.24
CA ASP A 461 -30.49 20.58 -7.17
C ASP A 461 -30.72 21.21 -5.81
N LEU A 462 -29.72 21.20 -4.96
CA LEU A 462 -29.77 21.76 -3.61
C LEU A 462 -30.01 23.28 -3.59
N ARG A 463 -29.72 24.01 -4.68
CA ARG A 463 -30.04 25.43 -4.79
C ARG A 463 -31.55 25.64 -4.93
N GLN A 464 -32.25 24.79 -5.68
CA GLN A 464 -33.70 24.83 -5.80
C GLN A 464 -34.40 24.44 -4.49
N GLU A 465 -33.85 23.45 -3.78
CA GLU A 465 -34.32 23.05 -2.45
C GLU A 465 -34.25 24.25 -1.49
N LEU A 466 -33.10 24.95 -1.40
CA LEU A 466 -32.93 26.12 -0.57
C LEU A 466 -33.88 27.28 -0.95
N ARG A 467 -34.08 27.56 -2.26
CA ARG A 467 -34.98 28.59 -2.74
C ARG A 467 -36.45 28.29 -2.40
N SER A 468 -36.82 27.03 -2.34
CA SER A 468 -38.17 26.60 -1.92
C SER A 468 -38.34 26.45 -0.40
N GLY A 469 -37.36 26.92 0.39
CA GLY A 469 -37.38 26.90 1.85
C GLY A 469 -36.99 25.59 2.52
N HIS A 470 -36.52 24.60 1.73
CA HIS A 470 -36.04 23.30 2.23
C HIS A 470 -34.55 23.37 2.48
N SER A 471 -34.17 23.51 3.75
CA SER A 471 -32.75 23.71 4.15
C SER A 471 -32.12 22.50 4.86
N THR A 472 -32.76 21.33 4.78
CA THR A 472 -32.28 20.09 5.38
C THR A 472 -31.16 19.48 4.52
N ILE A 473 -30.38 18.54 5.10
CA ILE A 473 -29.32 17.82 4.41
C ILE A 473 -29.89 16.85 3.37
N ILE A 474 -31.03 16.24 3.72
CA ILE A 474 -31.75 15.30 2.84
C ILE A 474 -32.70 16.12 1.95
N SER A 475 -32.48 16.09 0.64
CA SER A 475 -33.36 16.73 -0.35
C SER A 475 -34.71 16.01 -0.44
N ARG A 476 -35.77 16.72 -0.85
CA ARG A 476 -37.11 16.11 -1.07
C ARG A 476 -37.06 14.91 -2.02
N PRO A 477 -36.38 14.93 -3.19
CA PRO A 477 -36.29 13.76 -4.05
C PRO A 477 -35.67 12.55 -3.35
N LEU A 478 -34.65 12.76 -2.50
CA LEU A 478 -34.02 11.66 -1.75
C LEU A 478 -34.95 11.17 -0.63
N GLN A 479 -35.64 12.07 0.06
CA GLN A 479 -36.61 11.73 1.12
C GLN A 479 -37.72 10.85 0.54
N GLU A 480 -38.35 11.24 -0.58
CA GLU A 480 -39.42 10.48 -1.25
C GLU A 480 -38.95 9.06 -1.66
N GLU A 481 -37.72 8.94 -2.16
CA GLU A 481 -37.19 7.63 -2.53
C GLU A 481 -36.86 6.77 -1.30
N LEU A 482 -36.40 7.36 -0.19
CA LEU A 482 -36.23 6.67 1.08
C LEU A 482 -37.56 6.17 1.64
N GLU A 483 -38.63 6.99 1.60
CA GLU A 483 -39.98 6.60 2.03
C GLU A 483 -40.48 5.38 1.23
N LYS A 484 -40.34 5.41 -0.08
CA LYS A 484 -40.70 4.27 -0.97
C LYS A 484 -39.92 3.01 -0.61
N ASN A 485 -38.61 3.15 -0.36
CA ASN A 485 -37.75 2.03 -0.03
C ASN A 485 -38.08 1.40 1.32
N LEU A 486 -38.31 2.24 2.34
CA LEU A 486 -38.72 1.80 3.67
C LEU A 486 -40.08 1.08 3.63
N ALA A 487 -41.05 1.62 2.85
CA ALA A 487 -42.36 0.99 2.67
C ALA A 487 -42.27 -0.36 1.94
N ALA A 488 -41.29 -0.54 1.05
CA ALA A 488 -41.03 -1.79 0.33
C ALA A 488 -40.20 -2.81 1.12
N GLY A 489 -39.70 -2.45 2.32
CA GLY A 489 -38.77 -3.30 3.11
C GLY A 489 -37.42 -3.52 2.41
N GLU A 490 -36.99 -2.56 1.59
CA GLU A 490 -35.72 -2.57 0.87
C GLU A 490 -34.67 -1.76 1.61
N GLN A 491 -33.39 -2.06 1.31
CA GLN A 491 -32.26 -1.41 1.96
C GLN A 491 -31.72 -0.25 1.13
N SER A 492 -31.25 0.79 1.82
CA SER A 492 -30.69 2.00 1.23
C SER A 492 -29.26 2.22 1.70
N ILE A 493 -28.38 2.69 0.80
CA ILE A 493 -27.03 3.18 1.15
C ILE A 493 -27.01 4.69 0.97
N LEU A 494 -26.65 5.42 2.05
CA LEU A 494 -26.38 6.85 2.00
C LEU A 494 -24.89 7.12 2.07
N PHE A 495 -24.36 7.75 1.05
CA PHE A 495 -22.95 8.01 0.87
C PHE A 495 -22.62 9.47 1.14
N LEU A 496 -21.65 9.70 2.05
CA LEU A 496 -21.08 11.02 2.31
C LEU A 496 -19.57 11.01 2.04
N ASN A 497 -19.10 11.86 1.13
CA ASN A 497 -17.67 12.00 0.90
C ASN A 497 -17.02 12.90 1.96
N ARG A 498 -16.41 12.30 3.01
CA ARG A 498 -15.83 13.03 4.17
C ARG A 498 -14.33 13.30 4.06
N ARG A 499 -13.62 12.95 3.01
CA ARG A 499 -12.17 13.19 2.94
C ARG A 499 -11.87 14.69 2.78
N GLY A 500 -11.37 15.27 3.88
CA GLY A 500 -10.92 16.66 4.02
C GLY A 500 -11.91 17.47 4.84
N SER A 501 -11.44 18.07 5.95
CA SER A 501 -12.15 19.15 6.61
C SER A 501 -12.56 20.16 5.53
N SER A 502 -13.82 20.60 5.53
CA SER A 502 -14.41 21.53 4.57
C SER A 502 -13.59 22.83 4.48
N ARG A 503 -12.58 22.80 3.60
CA ARG A 503 -11.72 23.96 3.31
C ARG A 503 -12.14 24.66 2.03
N GLN A 504 -13.32 24.34 1.53
CA GLN A 504 -13.87 24.95 0.32
C GLN A 504 -14.99 25.91 0.69
N LEU A 505 -14.98 27.07 0.04
CA LEU A 505 -16.09 28.03 0.07
C LEU A 505 -16.94 27.85 -1.19
N LEU A 506 -18.25 27.77 -1.02
CA LEU A 506 -19.20 27.69 -2.13
C LEU A 506 -20.38 28.64 -1.84
N CYS A 507 -20.91 29.21 -2.89
CA CYS A 507 -22.17 29.95 -2.82
C CYS A 507 -23.36 29.00 -2.96
N PRO A 508 -24.17 28.77 -1.91
CA PRO A 508 -25.31 27.85 -2.02
C PRO A 508 -26.46 28.40 -2.89
N GLN A 509 -26.44 29.68 -3.26
CA GLN A 509 -27.49 30.30 -4.09
C GLN A 509 -27.21 30.10 -5.58
N CYS A 510 -25.95 30.18 -6.04
CA CYS A 510 -25.59 30.08 -7.46
C CYS A 510 -24.63 28.95 -7.80
N GLY A 511 -23.99 28.30 -6.81
CA GLY A 511 -23.01 27.24 -7.03
C GLY A 511 -21.57 27.76 -7.24
N TYR A 512 -21.32 29.05 -7.20
CA TYR A 512 -19.98 29.63 -7.42
C TYR A 512 -18.95 29.09 -6.41
N VAL A 513 -17.79 28.68 -6.91
CA VAL A 513 -16.61 28.27 -6.11
C VAL A 513 -15.41 29.10 -6.54
N PRO A 514 -14.65 29.74 -5.62
CA PRO A 514 -13.50 30.56 -5.97
C PRO A 514 -12.39 29.77 -6.70
N GLU A 515 -11.91 30.28 -7.82
CA GLU A 515 -10.82 29.73 -8.63
C GLU A 515 -9.56 30.59 -8.61
N CYS A 516 -8.42 29.97 -8.84
CA CYS A 516 -7.16 30.69 -8.99
C CYS A 516 -7.08 31.36 -10.37
N PRO A 517 -6.87 32.70 -10.44
CA PRO A 517 -6.80 33.41 -11.72
C PRO A 517 -5.56 33.08 -12.57
N ARG A 518 -4.59 32.34 -11.99
CA ARG A 518 -3.33 31.99 -12.68
C ARG A 518 -3.30 30.54 -13.14
N CYS A 519 -3.94 29.63 -12.39
CA CYS A 519 -3.85 28.19 -12.59
C CYS A 519 -5.18 27.53 -12.96
N SER A 520 -6.30 28.27 -12.87
CA SER A 520 -7.66 27.74 -13.11
C SER A 520 -7.96 26.45 -12.30
N VAL A 521 -7.42 26.38 -11.07
CA VAL A 521 -7.75 25.37 -10.07
C VAL A 521 -8.50 26.03 -8.92
N TYR A 522 -9.30 25.28 -8.18
CA TYR A 522 -10.07 25.84 -7.07
C TYR A 522 -9.17 26.23 -5.90
N LEU A 523 -9.52 27.35 -5.25
CA LEU A 523 -8.77 27.89 -4.12
C LEU A 523 -9.16 27.17 -2.82
N THR A 524 -8.18 26.86 -1.99
CA THR A 524 -8.40 26.28 -0.66
C THR A 524 -8.51 27.38 0.38
N TYR A 525 -9.55 27.34 1.22
CA TYR A 525 -9.74 28.29 2.32
C TYR A 525 -8.92 27.87 3.56
N HIS A 526 -8.26 28.83 4.16
CA HIS A 526 -7.47 28.71 5.39
C HIS A 526 -8.11 29.54 6.51
N SER A 527 -8.78 28.88 7.45
CA SER A 527 -9.47 29.53 8.56
C SER A 527 -8.54 30.28 9.52
N ALA A 528 -7.26 29.87 9.62
CA ALA A 528 -6.30 30.50 10.52
C ALA A 528 -5.98 31.98 10.16
N ASN A 529 -6.13 32.33 8.90
CA ASN A 529 -5.81 33.70 8.40
C ASN A 529 -6.88 34.29 7.47
N ASP A 530 -8.04 33.65 7.38
CA ASP A 530 -9.18 34.04 6.53
C ASP A 530 -8.79 34.31 5.07
N ARG A 531 -8.00 33.38 4.49
CA ARG A 531 -7.51 33.51 3.12
C ARG A 531 -7.86 32.30 2.27
N LEU A 532 -8.10 32.59 1.00
CA LEU A 532 -8.13 31.61 -0.08
C LEU A 532 -6.74 31.51 -0.69
N MET A 533 -6.23 30.30 -0.90
CA MET A 533 -4.88 30.04 -1.39
C MET A 533 -4.85 28.97 -2.47
N CYS A 534 -4.03 29.19 -3.48
CA CYS A 534 -3.66 28.20 -4.49
C CYS A 534 -2.38 27.48 -4.06
N HIS A 535 -2.43 26.17 -3.85
CA HIS A 535 -1.25 25.38 -3.48
C HIS A 535 -0.37 24.99 -4.67
N TYR A 536 -0.75 25.37 -5.90
CA TYR A 536 0.09 25.25 -7.09
C TYR A 536 1.07 26.42 -7.19
N CYS A 537 0.58 27.65 -7.28
CA CYS A 537 1.41 28.82 -7.55
C CYS A 537 1.62 29.75 -6.34
N GLY A 538 1.01 29.45 -5.18
CA GLY A 538 1.08 30.30 -3.99
C GLY A 538 0.23 31.55 -4.05
N TYR A 539 -0.62 31.75 -5.10
CA TYR A 539 -1.57 32.85 -5.12
C TYR A 539 -2.46 32.85 -3.89
N SER A 540 -2.67 34.02 -3.27
CA SER A 540 -3.50 34.12 -2.09
C SER A 540 -4.28 35.43 -2.07
N GLN A 541 -5.56 35.31 -1.74
CA GLN A 541 -6.45 36.48 -1.54
C GLN A 541 -7.23 36.33 -0.25
N ARG A 542 -7.79 37.40 0.27
CA ARG A 542 -8.73 37.37 1.38
C ARG A 542 -10.02 36.70 0.93
N ALA A 543 -10.65 35.93 1.80
CA ALA A 543 -11.96 35.32 1.50
C ALA A 543 -12.97 36.47 1.27
N PRO A 544 -13.72 36.49 0.14
CA PRO A 544 -14.76 37.49 -0.06
C PRO A 544 -15.95 37.24 0.89
N GLU A 545 -16.49 38.29 1.44
CA GLU A 545 -17.66 38.23 2.34
C GLU A 545 -18.94 37.87 1.57
N GLN A 546 -19.01 38.25 0.32
CA GLN A 546 -20.14 38.01 -0.58
C GLN A 546 -19.70 37.35 -1.87
N CYS A 547 -20.58 36.56 -2.44
CA CYS A 547 -20.34 35.95 -3.74
C CYS A 547 -20.20 37.00 -4.84
N PRO A 548 -19.11 36.98 -5.63
CA PRO A 548 -18.91 37.93 -6.71
C PRO A 548 -19.94 37.80 -7.85
N GLU A 549 -20.56 36.60 -8.01
CA GLU A 549 -21.50 36.37 -9.09
C GLU A 549 -22.96 36.78 -8.74
N CYS A 550 -23.42 36.53 -7.49
CA CYS A 550 -24.83 36.78 -7.17
C CYS A 550 -25.05 37.62 -5.88
N GLY A 551 -23.99 38.07 -5.21
CA GLY A 551 -24.08 38.78 -3.95
C GLY A 551 -24.47 37.95 -2.72
N GLY A 552 -24.70 36.64 -2.87
CA GLY A 552 -25.05 35.75 -1.77
C GLY A 552 -23.89 35.49 -0.83
N THR A 553 -24.16 34.93 0.35
CA THR A 553 -23.10 34.61 1.32
C THR A 553 -22.39 33.29 0.95
N LEU A 554 -21.07 33.32 0.89
CA LEU A 554 -20.26 32.14 0.75
C LEU A 554 -20.28 31.29 2.04
N LYS A 555 -20.46 29.98 1.90
CA LYS A 555 -20.52 29.05 3.05
C LYS A 555 -19.51 27.92 2.89
N HIS A 556 -19.05 27.42 4.01
CA HIS A 556 -18.35 26.15 4.05
C HIS A 556 -19.33 25.01 3.77
N ILE A 557 -18.98 24.16 2.81
CA ILE A 557 -19.77 22.95 2.57
C ILE A 557 -19.13 21.81 3.37
N GLY A 558 -19.96 21.14 4.11
CA GLY A 558 -19.60 19.91 4.81
C GLY A 558 -20.40 19.74 6.08
N PHE A 559 -20.89 18.54 6.26
CA PHE A 559 -21.54 18.07 7.47
C PHE A 559 -20.97 16.70 7.83
N GLY A 560 -21.02 16.33 9.11
CA GLY A 560 -20.57 15.02 9.58
C GLY A 560 -21.65 13.98 9.43
N THR A 561 -21.26 12.71 9.39
CA THR A 561 -22.16 11.54 9.39
C THR A 561 -23.10 11.55 10.58
N GLN A 562 -22.65 12.04 11.74
CA GLN A 562 -23.47 12.16 12.94
C GLN A 562 -24.69 13.07 12.72
N ARG A 563 -24.48 14.25 12.10
CA ARG A 563 -25.59 15.19 11.83
C ARG A 563 -26.59 14.61 10.82
N VAL A 564 -26.11 13.85 9.84
CA VAL A 564 -26.99 13.14 8.89
C VAL A 564 -27.82 12.07 9.63
N GLU A 565 -27.21 11.33 10.54
CA GLU A 565 -27.91 10.32 11.34
C GLU A 565 -28.99 10.94 12.21
N GLU A 566 -28.72 12.10 12.85
CA GLU A 566 -29.69 12.85 13.66
C GLU A 566 -30.89 13.29 12.79
N GLU A 567 -30.63 13.87 11.61
CA GLU A 567 -31.70 14.30 10.70
C GLU A 567 -32.52 13.12 10.15
N LEU A 568 -31.88 11.98 9.83
CA LEU A 568 -32.61 10.77 9.43
C LEU A 568 -33.54 10.24 10.54
N LYS A 569 -33.13 10.31 11.81
CA LYS A 569 -33.97 9.92 12.96
C LYS A 569 -35.15 10.86 13.15
N GLU A 570 -34.99 12.15 12.86
CA GLU A 570 -36.08 13.12 12.87
C GLU A 570 -37.07 12.89 11.73
N LEU A 571 -36.58 12.64 10.50
CA LEU A 571 -37.40 12.39 9.31
C LEU A 571 -38.14 11.04 9.36
N PHE A 572 -37.46 10.00 9.88
CA PHE A 572 -37.97 8.63 9.92
C PHE A 572 -37.94 8.04 11.35
N PRO A 573 -38.81 8.49 12.24
CA PRO A 573 -38.81 8.00 13.63
C PRO A 573 -38.98 6.48 13.71
N GLY A 574 -38.11 5.82 14.49
CA GLY A 574 -38.10 4.38 14.66
C GLY A 574 -37.35 3.58 13.58
N THR A 575 -36.83 4.23 12.53
CA THR A 575 -36.00 3.57 11.53
C THR A 575 -34.55 3.40 12.02
N GLU A 576 -34.05 2.19 11.96
CA GLU A 576 -32.66 1.91 12.33
C GLU A 576 -31.70 2.38 11.23
N VAL A 577 -30.67 3.14 11.62
CA VAL A 577 -29.60 3.63 10.76
C VAL A 577 -28.28 3.06 11.26
N LEU A 578 -27.59 2.28 10.43
CA LEU A 578 -26.24 1.81 10.74
C LEU A 578 -25.21 2.80 10.18
N ARG A 579 -24.40 3.37 11.09
CA ARG A 579 -23.33 4.30 10.71
C ARG A 579 -21.98 3.60 10.59
N MET A 580 -21.29 3.81 9.47
CA MET A 580 -19.99 3.25 9.17
C MET A 580 -19.00 4.35 8.81
N ASP A 581 -18.24 4.81 9.79
CA ASP A 581 -17.16 5.78 9.64
C ASP A 581 -15.93 5.42 10.49
N ALA A 582 -14.85 6.19 10.38
CA ALA A 582 -13.60 5.91 11.09
C ALA A 582 -13.75 5.88 12.63
N ASP A 583 -14.77 6.56 13.17
CA ASP A 583 -14.99 6.67 14.61
C ASP A 583 -15.80 5.48 15.18
N THR A 584 -16.58 4.78 14.33
CA THR A 584 -17.49 3.69 14.74
C THR A 584 -16.89 2.29 14.59
N VAL A 585 -15.77 2.14 13.88
CA VAL A 585 -15.18 0.85 13.53
C VAL A 585 -14.21 0.33 14.59
N SER A 586 -14.67 0.06 15.80
CA SER A 586 -13.84 -0.61 16.83
C SER A 586 -13.78 -2.14 16.70
N GLY A 587 -14.74 -2.76 15.99
CA GLY A 587 -14.87 -4.22 15.83
C GLY A 587 -14.51 -4.77 14.44
N GLY A 588 -14.03 -3.93 13.52
CA GLY A 588 -13.76 -4.30 12.13
C GLY A 588 -14.94 -4.05 11.19
N HIS A 589 -14.63 -3.55 9.97
CA HIS A 589 -15.64 -3.19 8.96
C HIS A 589 -16.55 -4.36 8.56
N GLU A 590 -16.01 -5.56 8.50
CA GLU A 590 -16.76 -6.76 8.10
C GLU A 590 -17.88 -7.15 9.07
N ALA A 591 -17.69 -6.94 10.36
CA ALA A 591 -18.71 -7.25 11.35
C ALA A 591 -19.95 -6.37 11.15
N LEU A 592 -19.74 -5.06 10.95
CA LEU A 592 -20.83 -4.10 10.68
C LEU A 592 -21.59 -4.42 9.38
N LEU A 593 -20.84 -4.83 8.33
CA LEU A 593 -21.46 -5.16 7.03
C LEU A 593 -22.28 -6.45 7.10
N ARG A 594 -21.79 -7.47 7.82
CA ARG A 594 -22.58 -8.68 8.09
C ARG A 594 -23.81 -8.37 8.94
N GLU A 595 -23.69 -7.48 9.90
CA GLU A 595 -24.83 -7.03 10.71
C GLU A 595 -25.87 -6.33 9.84
N PHE A 596 -25.47 -5.42 8.96
CA PHE A 596 -26.33 -4.75 7.99
C PHE A 596 -27.12 -5.75 7.13
N GLU A 597 -26.43 -6.75 6.60
CA GLU A 597 -27.01 -7.76 5.71
C GLU A 597 -27.95 -8.72 6.49
N GLN A 598 -27.47 -9.30 7.62
CA GLN A 598 -28.19 -10.34 8.36
C GLN A 598 -29.44 -9.79 9.07
N ARG A 599 -29.33 -8.61 9.68
CA ARG A 599 -30.44 -7.94 10.37
C ARG A 599 -31.35 -7.15 9.42
N ARG A 600 -30.98 -7.05 8.13
CA ARG A 600 -31.69 -6.24 7.12
C ARG A 600 -31.95 -4.81 7.60
N ILE A 601 -30.92 -4.18 8.18
CA ILE A 601 -31.03 -2.80 8.65
C ILE A 601 -31.39 -1.90 7.46
N PRO A 602 -32.42 -1.02 7.58
CA PRO A 602 -32.97 -0.31 6.42
C PRO A 602 -31.99 0.67 5.76
N ILE A 603 -31.16 1.39 6.55
CA ILE A 603 -30.30 2.45 6.07
C ILE A 603 -28.86 2.20 6.54
N LEU A 604 -27.92 2.13 5.59
CA LEU A 604 -26.48 2.18 5.85
C LEU A 604 -25.96 3.57 5.47
N LEU A 605 -25.51 4.34 6.47
CA LEU A 605 -24.88 5.64 6.28
C LEU A 605 -23.36 5.49 6.41
N GLY A 606 -22.62 5.89 5.38
CA GLY A 606 -21.18 5.78 5.49
C GLY A 606 -20.39 6.66 4.52
N THR A 607 -19.07 6.58 4.67
CA THR A 607 -18.12 7.30 3.82
C THR A 607 -17.58 6.39 2.71
N GLN A 608 -16.41 6.64 2.17
CA GLN A 608 -15.84 5.90 1.02
C GLN A 608 -15.82 4.37 1.17
N MET A 609 -15.94 3.85 2.38
CA MET A 609 -15.91 2.40 2.63
C MET A 609 -17.20 1.70 2.17
N VAL A 610 -18.35 2.37 2.19
CA VAL A 610 -19.62 1.81 1.69
C VAL A 610 -19.70 1.82 0.16
N ALA A 611 -18.84 2.61 -0.50
CA ALA A 611 -18.78 2.68 -1.96
C ALA A 611 -18.11 1.46 -2.59
N LYS A 612 -17.37 0.63 -1.81
CA LYS A 612 -16.39 -0.32 -2.37
C LYS A 612 -16.58 -1.75 -1.84
N GLY A 613 -16.38 -2.73 -2.73
CA GLY A 613 -16.19 -4.15 -2.37
C GLY A 613 -17.43 -4.92 -1.92
N LEU A 614 -18.60 -4.29 -1.79
CA LEU A 614 -19.79 -4.91 -1.21
C LEU A 614 -20.84 -5.23 -2.26
N ASP A 615 -21.48 -6.35 -2.11
CA ASP A 615 -22.56 -6.83 -2.97
C ASP A 615 -23.76 -7.21 -2.09
N PHE A 616 -24.74 -6.30 -2.02
CA PHE A 616 -25.95 -6.51 -1.25
C PHE A 616 -27.15 -6.65 -2.20
N GLU A 617 -27.77 -7.79 -2.19
CA GLU A 617 -28.90 -8.10 -3.09
C GLU A 617 -30.13 -7.24 -2.83
N ASN A 618 -30.35 -6.81 -1.58
CA ASN A 618 -31.53 -6.04 -1.16
C ASN A 618 -31.33 -4.51 -1.19
N VAL A 619 -30.16 -4.02 -1.60
CA VAL A 619 -29.90 -2.58 -1.75
C VAL A 619 -30.40 -2.12 -3.12
N THR A 620 -31.50 -1.36 -3.12
CA THR A 620 -32.14 -0.85 -4.35
C THR A 620 -32.03 0.65 -4.48
N LEU A 621 -31.71 1.39 -3.39
CA LEU A 621 -31.54 2.83 -3.40
C LEU A 621 -30.14 3.23 -2.91
N VAL A 622 -29.54 4.17 -3.63
CA VAL A 622 -28.30 4.83 -3.23
C VAL A 622 -28.50 6.35 -3.23
N GLY A 623 -28.21 6.99 -2.09
CA GLY A 623 -28.20 8.45 -1.95
C GLY A 623 -26.79 9.01 -1.81
N VAL A 624 -26.37 9.90 -2.70
CA VAL A 624 -25.13 10.68 -2.56
C VAL A 624 -25.48 12.03 -1.97
N LEU A 625 -25.04 12.30 -0.73
CA LEU A 625 -25.48 13.47 0.05
C LEU A 625 -24.83 14.79 -0.40
N SER A 626 -23.63 14.74 -0.97
CA SER A 626 -22.95 15.91 -1.56
C SER A 626 -21.91 15.44 -2.56
N ALA A 627 -22.18 15.65 -3.85
CA ALA A 627 -21.25 15.35 -4.92
C ALA A 627 -20.11 16.39 -5.01
N ASP A 628 -20.38 17.61 -4.58
CA ASP A 628 -19.50 18.77 -4.74
C ASP A 628 -18.21 18.70 -3.92
N LEU A 629 -18.22 18.01 -2.76
CA LEU A 629 -17.08 17.96 -1.83
C LEU A 629 -15.79 17.39 -2.43
N SER A 630 -15.91 16.45 -3.37
CA SER A 630 -14.76 15.83 -4.03
C SER A 630 -14.33 16.55 -5.30
N LEU A 631 -15.24 17.30 -5.91
CA LEU A 631 -15.01 17.97 -7.19
C LEU A 631 -14.05 19.16 -7.06
N TYR A 632 -14.15 19.89 -5.96
CA TYR A 632 -13.44 21.15 -5.76
C TYR A 632 -12.14 21.04 -4.95
N VAL A 633 -11.52 19.86 -4.95
CA VAL A 633 -10.20 19.66 -4.35
C VAL A 633 -9.11 20.22 -5.26
N ASP A 634 -8.09 20.85 -4.67
CA ASP A 634 -6.92 21.40 -5.37
C ASP A 634 -5.98 20.27 -5.86
N HIS A 635 -6.44 19.53 -6.88
CA HIS A 635 -5.67 18.46 -7.52
C HIS A 635 -6.22 18.16 -8.93
N TYR A 636 -5.34 17.97 -9.93
CA TYR A 636 -5.76 17.72 -11.32
C TYR A 636 -6.65 16.47 -11.49
N ARG A 637 -6.56 15.49 -10.59
CA ARG A 637 -7.42 14.28 -10.60
C ARG A 637 -8.74 14.46 -9.84
N ALA A 638 -9.10 15.66 -9.38
CA ALA A 638 -10.33 15.84 -8.58
C ALA A 638 -11.59 15.45 -9.35
N ALA A 639 -11.67 15.88 -10.61
CA ALA A 639 -12.76 15.53 -11.53
C ALA A 639 -12.86 14.02 -11.77
N GLU A 640 -11.76 13.36 -12.11
CA GLU A 640 -11.66 11.92 -12.33
C GLU A 640 -12.07 11.12 -11.08
N ARG A 641 -11.57 11.52 -9.91
CA ARG A 641 -11.94 10.87 -8.64
C ARG A 641 -13.43 11.01 -8.33
N THR A 642 -13.98 12.18 -8.59
CA THR A 642 -15.40 12.43 -8.36
C THR A 642 -16.25 11.58 -9.30
N PHE A 643 -15.92 11.55 -10.59
CA PHE A 643 -16.57 10.68 -11.57
C PHE A 643 -16.53 9.21 -11.14
N ASN A 644 -15.32 8.70 -10.84
CA ASN A 644 -15.13 7.31 -10.43
C ASN A 644 -15.92 6.95 -9.19
N LEU A 645 -15.88 7.84 -8.19
CA LEU A 645 -16.57 7.64 -6.91
C LEU A 645 -18.10 7.61 -7.11
N LEU A 646 -18.66 8.60 -7.83
CA LEU A 646 -20.09 8.67 -8.10
C LEU A 646 -20.57 7.43 -8.88
N THR A 647 -19.85 7.06 -9.94
CA THR A 647 -20.17 5.87 -10.75
C THR A 647 -20.08 4.57 -9.95
N GLN A 648 -19.07 4.42 -9.08
CA GLN A 648 -18.95 3.24 -8.21
C GLN A 648 -20.10 3.15 -7.21
N VAL A 649 -20.46 4.27 -6.57
CA VAL A 649 -21.53 4.33 -5.57
C VAL A 649 -22.88 4.06 -6.21
N VAL A 650 -23.19 4.72 -7.32
CA VAL A 650 -24.42 4.48 -8.10
C VAL A 650 -24.51 3.02 -8.53
N GLY A 651 -23.40 2.44 -8.97
CA GLY A 651 -23.31 1.04 -9.40
C GLY A 651 -23.59 0.00 -8.30
N ARG A 652 -23.78 0.43 -7.03
CA ARG A 652 -24.18 -0.47 -5.92
C ARG A 652 -25.67 -0.74 -5.90
N ALA A 653 -26.50 0.16 -6.44
CA ALA A 653 -27.95 -0.04 -6.48
C ALA A 653 -28.33 -1.12 -7.49
N GLY A 654 -29.27 -1.99 -7.12
CA GLY A 654 -29.91 -2.94 -8.04
C GLY A 654 -28.99 -4.05 -8.55
N ARG A 655 -28.21 -4.67 -7.69
CA ARG A 655 -27.41 -5.86 -8.01
C ARG A 655 -28.20 -7.17 -7.91
N GLY A 656 -29.28 -7.17 -7.13
CA GLY A 656 -30.25 -8.26 -7.07
C GLY A 656 -31.18 -8.32 -8.29
N ALA A 657 -32.37 -8.86 -8.11
CA ALA A 657 -33.38 -8.98 -9.17
C ALA A 657 -34.12 -7.66 -9.50
N LYS A 658 -34.00 -6.64 -8.65
CA LYS A 658 -34.74 -5.37 -8.73
C LYS A 658 -33.90 -4.29 -9.41
N THR A 659 -34.57 -3.37 -10.12
CA THR A 659 -33.92 -2.21 -10.73
C THR A 659 -33.42 -1.25 -9.65
N GLY A 660 -32.17 -0.83 -9.75
CA GLY A 660 -31.58 0.13 -8.81
C GLY A 660 -31.98 1.57 -9.12
N ARG A 661 -32.01 2.40 -8.08
CA ARG A 661 -32.26 3.84 -8.14
C ARG A 661 -31.16 4.58 -7.39
N ALA A 662 -30.80 5.76 -7.88
CA ALA A 662 -29.83 6.60 -7.18
C ALA A 662 -30.27 8.06 -7.20
N VAL A 663 -30.01 8.78 -6.12
CA VAL A 663 -30.21 10.22 -6.03
C VAL A 663 -28.87 10.87 -5.70
N ILE A 664 -28.41 11.78 -6.57
CA ILE A 664 -27.17 12.55 -6.37
C ILE A 664 -27.55 13.98 -6.04
N GLN A 665 -27.24 14.43 -4.82
CA GLN A 665 -27.47 15.81 -4.36
C GLN A 665 -26.24 16.67 -4.67
N THR A 666 -26.48 17.85 -5.28
CA THR A 666 -25.41 18.78 -5.68
C THR A 666 -25.89 20.22 -5.73
N TYR A 667 -24.96 21.16 -5.52
CA TYR A 667 -25.14 22.59 -5.75
C TYR A 667 -24.82 23.02 -7.19
N THR A 668 -24.26 22.11 -8.00
CA THR A 668 -23.86 22.38 -9.40
C THR A 668 -24.34 21.28 -10.35
N PRO A 669 -25.67 21.08 -10.51
CA PRO A 669 -26.22 20.02 -11.36
C PRO A 669 -25.86 20.14 -12.83
N GLU A 670 -25.47 21.34 -13.29
CA GLU A 670 -24.96 21.64 -14.64
C GLU A 670 -23.51 21.21 -14.86
N ASN A 671 -22.78 20.81 -13.82
CA ASN A 671 -21.39 20.42 -13.95
C ASN A 671 -21.24 19.15 -14.80
N ASP A 672 -20.41 19.19 -15.84
CA ASP A 672 -20.24 18.10 -16.82
C ASP A 672 -19.78 16.79 -16.17
N VAL A 673 -18.94 16.85 -15.13
CA VAL A 673 -18.48 15.63 -14.41
C VAL A 673 -19.63 14.95 -13.69
N ILE A 674 -20.50 15.72 -13.02
CA ILE A 674 -21.66 15.21 -12.29
C ILE A 674 -22.69 14.65 -13.29
N GLN A 675 -22.93 15.35 -14.39
CA GLN A 675 -23.84 14.89 -15.44
C GLN A 675 -23.36 13.61 -16.11
N ALA A 676 -22.07 13.53 -16.45
CA ALA A 676 -21.49 12.33 -17.04
C ALA A 676 -21.53 11.15 -16.06
N ALA A 677 -21.29 11.38 -14.77
CA ALA A 677 -21.39 10.34 -13.73
C ALA A 677 -22.82 9.87 -13.52
N ALA A 678 -23.80 10.77 -13.54
CA ALA A 678 -25.24 10.45 -13.48
C ALA A 678 -25.68 9.61 -14.68
N ALA A 679 -25.19 9.93 -15.87
CA ALA A 679 -25.41 9.14 -17.09
C ALA A 679 -24.57 7.86 -17.14
N GLN A 680 -23.61 7.68 -16.23
CA GLN A 680 -22.62 6.61 -16.23
C GLN A 680 -21.83 6.53 -17.55
N ASP A 681 -21.63 7.67 -18.19
CA ASP A 681 -20.97 7.85 -19.48
C ASP A 681 -19.50 8.25 -19.28
N TYR A 682 -18.63 7.22 -19.26
CA TYR A 682 -17.20 7.41 -19.10
C TYR A 682 -16.56 8.11 -20.32
N GLU A 683 -17.05 7.87 -21.54
CA GLU A 683 -16.44 8.45 -22.74
C GLU A 683 -16.68 9.96 -22.79
N ARG A 684 -17.91 10.39 -22.50
CA ARG A 684 -18.22 11.82 -22.36
C ARG A 684 -17.34 12.51 -21.32
N PHE A 685 -17.17 11.87 -20.16
CA PHE A 685 -16.26 12.37 -19.12
C PHE A 685 -14.82 12.47 -19.63
N TYR A 686 -14.32 11.38 -20.25
CA TYR A 686 -12.93 11.32 -20.73
C TYR A 686 -12.63 12.39 -21.78
N ASP A 687 -13.50 12.60 -22.77
CA ASP A 687 -13.29 13.55 -23.86
C ASP A 687 -13.23 15.00 -23.36
N ALA A 688 -14.02 15.34 -22.34
CA ALA A 688 -13.96 16.64 -21.68
C ALA A 688 -12.66 16.78 -20.87
N GLU A 689 -12.35 15.79 -20.02
CA GLU A 689 -11.21 15.82 -19.11
C GLU A 689 -9.87 15.80 -19.86
N ILE A 690 -9.69 14.98 -20.89
CA ILE A 690 -8.44 14.90 -21.65
C ILE A 690 -8.12 16.21 -22.37
N THR A 691 -9.15 16.94 -22.80
CA THR A 691 -9.01 18.26 -23.42
C THR A 691 -8.47 19.28 -22.43
N LEU A 692 -9.01 19.32 -21.21
CA LEU A 692 -8.53 20.19 -20.12
C LEU A 692 -7.10 19.85 -19.71
N ARG A 693 -6.77 18.56 -19.57
CA ARG A 693 -5.41 18.12 -19.22
C ARG A 693 -4.36 18.50 -20.26
N ARG A 694 -4.74 18.45 -21.54
CA ARG A 694 -3.87 18.91 -22.63
C ARG A 694 -3.56 20.39 -22.52
N LEU A 695 -4.55 21.21 -22.22
CA LEU A 695 -4.38 22.67 -22.06
C LEU A 695 -3.52 23.02 -20.85
N ARG A 696 -3.69 22.28 -19.74
CA ARG A 696 -2.95 22.51 -18.49
C ARG A 696 -1.60 21.80 -18.45
N ARG A 697 -1.28 20.97 -19.43
CA ARG A 697 -0.12 20.07 -19.43
C ARG A 697 -0.12 19.13 -18.22
N ASP A 698 -1.30 18.69 -17.79
CA ASP A 698 -1.44 17.66 -16.77
C ASP A 698 -1.19 16.25 -17.37
N PRO A 699 -0.90 15.21 -16.56
CA PRO A 699 -0.77 13.85 -17.05
C PRO A 699 -2.02 13.39 -17.86
N PRO A 700 -1.84 12.77 -19.03
CA PRO A 700 -0.63 12.10 -19.56
C PRO A 700 0.31 13.00 -20.38
N PHE A 701 0.05 14.30 -20.52
CA PHE A 701 0.86 15.18 -21.39
C PHE A 701 2.17 15.66 -20.77
N ALA A 702 2.23 15.77 -19.44
CA ALA A 702 3.45 15.90 -18.66
C ALA A 702 3.30 15.19 -17.31
N ASP A 703 4.37 14.61 -16.81
CA ASP A 703 4.43 14.11 -15.43
C ASP A 703 4.61 15.28 -14.46
N GLN A 704 4.11 15.11 -13.22
CA GLN A 704 4.22 16.13 -12.17
C GLN A 704 5.19 15.67 -11.08
N PHE A 705 6.33 16.36 -10.95
CA PHE A 705 7.24 16.13 -9.84
C PHE A 705 7.00 17.19 -8.76
N THR A 706 6.76 16.73 -7.55
CA THR A 706 6.63 17.60 -6.38
C THR A 706 7.92 17.56 -5.57
N VAL A 707 8.69 18.64 -5.60
CA VAL A 707 9.91 18.81 -4.80
C VAL A 707 9.53 19.53 -3.52
N THR A 708 9.64 18.84 -2.37
CA THR A 708 9.24 19.39 -1.06
C THR A 708 10.44 19.67 -0.19
N VAL A 709 10.52 20.88 0.36
CA VAL A 709 11.49 21.31 1.37
C VAL A 709 10.79 21.39 2.71
N THR A 710 11.41 20.82 3.74
CA THR A 710 10.82 20.75 5.10
C THR A 710 11.81 21.18 6.18
N GLY A 711 11.29 21.71 7.30
CA GLY A 711 12.09 22.11 8.46
C GLY A 711 11.25 22.73 9.57
N ALA A 712 11.87 22.92 10.73
CA ALA A 712 11.20 23.44 11.92
C ALA A 712 10.91 24.97 11.85
N GLU A 713 11.69 25.72 11.06
CA GLU A 713 11.58 27.18 10.92
C GLU A 713 11.02 27.54 9.55
N GLU A 714 9.83 28.13 9.51
CA GLU A 714 9.13 28.46 8.26
C GLU A 714 9.94 29.38 7.34
N ALA A 715 10.55 30.45 7.92
CA ALA A 715 11.34 31.40 7.14
C ALA A 715 12.57 30.78 6.49
N ALA A 716 13.22 29.80 7.15
CA ALA A 716 14.35 29.06 6.60
C ALA A 716 13.90 28.13 5.46
N VAL A 717 12.79 27.42 5.64
CA VAL A 717 12.20 26.53 4.63
C VAL A 717 11.82 27.30 3.37
N ARG A 718 11.13 28.43 3.53
CA ARG A 718 10.73 29.30 2.41
C ARG A 718 11.93 29.83 1.64
N ARG A 719 12.92 30.41 2.33
CA ARG A 719 14.15 30.91 1.68
C ARG A 719 14.89 29.82 0.92
N ALA A 720 15.00 28.63 1.52
CA ALA A 720 15.67 27.49 0.87
C ALA A 720 14.91 27.03 -0.38
N ALA A 721 13.55 27.01 -0.33
CA ALA A 721 12.72 26.69 -1.49
C ALA A 721 12.83 27.76 -2.61
N GLU A 722 12.91 29.06 -2.25
CA GLU A 722 13.11 30.15 -3.20
C GLU A 722 14.49 30.08 -3.89
N LEU A 723 15.55 29.78 -3.12
CA LEU A 723 16.91 29.58 -3.68
C LEU A 723 16.98 28.32 -4.57
N LEU A 724 16.29 27.25 -4.19
CA LEU A 724 16.16 26.04 -4.99
C LEU A 724 15.48 26.36 -6.34
N ARG A 725 14.37 27.09 -6.31
CA ARG A 725 13.65 27.55 -7.50
C ARG A 725 14.57 28.35 -8.44
N GLN A 726 15.27 29.35 -7.90
CA GLN A 726 16.21 30.16 -8.70
C GLN A 726 17.30 29.30 -9.36
N GLY A 727 17.85 28.34 -8.61
CA GLY A 727 18.83 27.39 -9.12
C GLY A 727 18.28 26.50 -10.24
N MET A 728 17.08 26.00 -10.08
CA MET A 728 16.40 25.19 -11.10
C MET A 728 16.08 26.03 -12.35
N ASP A 729 15.54 27.24 -12.20
CA ASP A 729 15.24 28.14 -13.31
C ASP A 729 16.50 28.51 -14.12
N ALA A 730 17.64 28.65 -13.44
CA ALA A 730 18.92 28.89 -14.11
C ALA A 730 19.45 27.66 -14.85
N ALA A 731 19.22 26.47 -14.33
CA ALA A 731 19.67 25.22 -14.92
C ALA A 731 18.85 24.83 -16.15
N VAL A 732 17.53 24.95 -16.11
CA VAL A 732 16.65 24.59 -17.23
C VAL A 732 16.80 25.52 -18.46
N LYS A 733 17.49 26.63 -18.31
CA LYS A 733 17.83 27.55 -19.43
C LYS A 733 19.17 27.25 -20.10
N LYS A 734 19.90 26.26 -19.63
CA LYS A 734 21.25 25.91 -20.12
C LYS A 734 21.27 24.50 -20.70
N ALA A 735 22.05 24.28 -21.73
CA ALA A 735 22.31 22.93 -22.25
C ALA A 735 22.93 22.03 -21.15
N PRO A 736 22.53 20.75 -21.06
CA PRO A 736 21.62 20.02 -21.96
C PRO A 736 20.14 20.10 -21.53
N TYR A 737 19.78 20.90 -20.52
CA TYR A 737 18.49 20.85 -19.87
C TYR A 737 17.44 21.76 -20.50
N ASP A 738 17.87 22.72 -21.36
CA ASP A 738 16.99 23.63 -22.09
C ASP A 738 16.03 22.91 -23.06
N ALA A 739 16.43 21.76 -23.57
CA ALA A 739 15.62 20.92 -24.44
C ALA A 739 14.55 20.08 -23.70
N LEU A 740 14.57 20.01 -22.36
CA LEU A 740 13.68 19.17 -21.58
C LEU A 740 12.25 19.73 -21.46
N GLY A 741 12.03 20.99 -21.79
CA GLY A 741 10.71 21.64 -21.76
C GLY A 741 10.05 21.63 -20.39
N LEU A 742 10.83 21.83 -19.32
CA LEU A 742 10.35 21.83 -17.94
C LEU A 742 9.70 23.14 -17.55
N ASP A 743 8.51 23.07 -16.96
CA ASP A 743 7.87 24.20 -16.29
C ASP A 743 7.98 24.01 -14.78
N ILE A 744 8.42 25.06 -14.09
CA ILE A 744 8.57 25.03 -12.64
C ILE A 744 7.60 26.03 -12.02
N ILE A 745 6.76 25.60 -11.10
CA ILE A 745 5.72 26.40 -10.46
C ILE A 745 6.01 26.44 -8.94
N GLY A 746 5.69 27.57 -8.31
CA GLY A 746 5.96 27.79 -6.88
C GLY A 746 7.26 28.57 -6.63
N PRO A 747 7.86 28.57 -5.41
CA PRO A 747 7.43 27.72 -4.28
C PRO A 747 6.09 28.15 -3.67
N ALA A 748 5.32 27.17 -3.22
CA ALA A 748 4.07 27.37 -2.51
C ALA A 748 4.04 26.55 -1.20
N PRO A 749 3.30 27.02 -0.17
CA PRO A 749 3.05 26.18 1.00
C PRO A 749 2.32 24.90 0.61
N ALA A 750 2.68 23.77 1.20
CA ALA A 750 1.94 22.52 1.00
C ALA A 750 0.48 22.64 1.50
N PRO A 751 -0.48 21.81 1.03
CA PRO A 751 -1.89 21.85 1.46
C PRO A 751 -2.06 21.76 2.99
N VAL A 752 -1.20 20.97 3.66
CA VAL A 752 -1.01 21.01 5.10
C VAL A 752 0.37 21.62 5.36
N VAL A 753 0.41 22.90 5.64
CA VAL A 753 1.65 23.69 5.76
C VAL A 753 2.55 23.21 6.89
N LYS A 754 1.98 22.74 8.00
CA LYS A 754 2.71 22.31 9.19
C LYS A 754 2.17 20.98 9.73
N VAL A 755 3.06 20.01 9.90
CA VAL A 755 2.74 18.68 10.48
C VAL A 755 3.76 18.39 11.56
N ASN A 756 3.32 18.07 12.78
CA ASN A 756 4.20 17.76 13.91
C ASN A 756 5.32 18.79 14.13
N GLY A 757 5.02 20.07 14.01
CA GLY A 757 5.99 21.13 14.17
C GLY A 757 6.88 21.43 12.94
N ILE A 758 6.78 20.66 11.87
CA ILE A 758 7.60 20.76 10.66
C ILE A 758 6.81 21.50 9.57
N TYR A 759 7.36 22.59 9.06
CA TYR A 759 6.82 23.35 7.93
C TYR A 759 7.21 22.71 6.61
N ARG A 760 6.34 22.85 5.59
CA ARG A 760 6.49 22.23 4.27
C ARG A 760 6.20 23.26 3.17
N TYR A 761 7.17 23.45 2.26
CA TYR A 761 7.03 24.24 1.04
C TYR A 761 7.36 23.35 -0.15
N ARG A 762 6.64 23.52 -1.25
CA ARG A 762 6.80 22.68 -2.44
C ARG A 762 7.00 23.48 -3.72
N LEU A 763 7.75 22.89 -4.63
CA LEU A 763 7.87 23.26 -6.03
C LEU A 763 7.23 22.17 -6.87
N LEU A 764 6.42 22.54 -7.85
CA LEU A 764 5.89 21.64 -8.84
C LEU A 764 6.70 21.77 -10.12
N VAL A 765 7.24 20.67 -10.63
CA VAL A 765 7.99 20.61 -11.88
C VAL A 765 7.21 19.74 -12.86
N LEU A 766 6.78 20.34 -13.97
CA LEU A 766 6.05 19.67 -15.05
C LEU A 766 7.01 19.31 -16.17
N GLY A 767 6.98 18.08 -16.62
CA GLY A 767 7.82 17.60 -17.72
C GLY A 767 7.76 16.10 -17.89
N GLN A 768 8.35 15.56 -18.96
CA GLN A 768 8.37 14.12 -19.19
C GLN A 768 9.30 13.41 -18.20
N ASN A 769 8.86 12.30 -17.60
CA ASN A 769 9.64 11.52 -16.64
C ASN A 769 10.75 10.71 -17.34
N THR A 770 11.71 11.41 -17.90
CA THR A 770 12.89 10.83 -18.58
C THR A 770 14.07 10.68 -17.62
N ALA A 771 15.07 9.89 -18.01
CA ALA A 771 16.28 9.73 -17.22
C ALA A 771 17.03 11.06 -16.98
N PRO A 772 17.20 11.96 -17.98
CA PRO A 772 17.83 13.29 -17.76
C PRO A 772 17.07 14.16 -16.75
N VAL A 773 15.73 14.15 -16.78
CA VAL A 773 14.92 14.91 -15.81
C VAL A 773 15.13 14.39 -14.40
N ARG A 774 15.09 13.08 -14.21
CA ARG A 774 15.35 12.46 -12.91
C ARG A 774 16.76 12.75 -12.40
N GLU A 775 17.74 12.72 -13.27
CA GLU A 775 19.13 13.03 -12.90
C GLU A 775 19.31 14.48 -12.50
N LEU A 776 18.69 15.43 -13.22
CA LEU A 776 18.65 16.83 -12.86
C LEU A 776 18.05 17.03 -11.45
N LEU A 777 16.86 16.51 -11.19
CA LEU A 777 16.21 16.60 -9.88
C LEU A 777 17.05 15.95 -8.77
N ALA A 778 17.60 14.77 -9.00
CA ALA A 778 18.49 14.08 -8.06
C ALA A 778 19.77 14.91 -7.77
N SER A 779 20.32 15.61 -8.79
CA SER A 779 21.49 16.48 -8.59
C SER A 779 21.16 17.66 -7.69
N PHE A 780 19.99 18.30 -7.86
CA PHE A 780 19.53 19.36 -6.98
C PHE A 780 19.32 18.89 -5.55
N MET A 781 18.70 17.72 -5.35
CA MET A 781 18.51 17.14 -4.02
C MET A 781 19.86 16.88 -3.31
N ARG A 782 20.83 16.29 -4.02
CA ARG A 782 22.18 16.05 -3.48
C ARG A 782 22.89 17.35 -3.12
N THR A 783 22.88 18.33 -4.04
CA THR A 783 23.51 19.64 -3.82
C THR A 783 22.86 20.39 -2.65
N PHE A 784 21.53 20.33 -2.55
CA PHE A 784 20.80 20.93 -1.44
C PHE A 784 21.21 20.33 -0.09
N ALA A 785 21.28 19.01 -0.01
CA ALA A 785 21.62 18.29 1.24
C ALA A 785 23.10 18.47 1.64
N GLN A 786 23.99 18.81 0.71
CA GLN A 786 25.42 19.04 0.98
C GLN A 786 25.73 20.46 1.51
N ARG A 787 24.80 21.41 1.32
CA ARG A 787 25.01 22.80 1.76
C ARG A 787 24.94 22.91 3.28
N PRO A 788 25.92 23.54 3.96
CA PRO A 788 25.94 23.68 5.43
C PRO A 788 24.72 24.41 5.99
N GLU A 789 24.20 25.41 5.26
CA GLU A 789 23.01 26.19 5.63
C GLU A 789 21.73 25.35 5.69
N ASN A 790 21.69 24.21 4.97
CA ASN A 790 20.53 23.31 4.88
C ASN A 790 20.59 22.13 5.86
N ARG A 791 21.55 22.10 6.79
CA ARG A 791 21.73 20.96 7.72
C ARG A 791 20.50 20.54 8.51
N ARG A 792 19.61 21.50 8.80
CA ARG A 792 18.36 21.30 9.55
C ARG A 792 17.13 21.19 8.66
N LEU A 793 17.34 21.21 7.35
CA LEU A 793 16.29 21.12 6.35
C LEU A 793 16.35 19.76 5.66
N HIS A 794 15.18 19.28 5.24
CA HIS A 794 15.09 18.05 4.45
C HIS A 794 14.46 18.36 3.11
N ILE A 795 14.86 17.61 2.09
CA ILE A 795 14.32 17.70 0.74
C ILE A 795 13.96 16.30 0.26
N TYR A 796 12.82 16.17 -0.39
CA TYR A 796 12.42 14.95 -1.09
C TYR A 796 11.61 15.29 -2.33
N THR A 797 11.55 14.34 -3.27
CA THR A 797 10.84 14.49 -4.53
C THR A 797 9.93 13.30 -4.73
N ASP A 798 8.67 13.56 -5.05
CA ASP A 798 7.67 12.56 -5.43
C ASP A 798 7.23 12.84 -6.87
N CYS A 799 6.80 11.80 -7.60
CA CYS A 799 6.23 11.91 -8.94
C CYS A 799 4.76 11.49 -8.91
N ASP A 800 3.89 12.32 -9.47
CA ASP A 800 2.44 12.10 -9.61
C ASP A 800 1.74 11.70 -8.30
N ARG A 801 2.28 12.16 -7.16
CA ARG A 801 1.72 11.88 -5.84
C ARG A 801 0.39 12.61 -5.67
N MET A 802 -0.54 11.88 -5.09
CA MET A 802 -1.79 12.42 -4.59
C MET A 802 -1.64 12.76 -3.10
N ASP A 803 -1.73 14.04 -2.75
CA ASP A 803 -1.72 14.50 -1.36
C ASP A 803 -3.07 14.27 -0.65
#